data_6fb4c0ebcedc2348770ba5d8e9d59c6b
#
_entry.id   6fb4c0ebcedc2348770ba5d8e9d59c6b
#
_cell.length_a   1.000
_cell.length_b   1.000
_cell.length_c   1.000
_cell.angle_alpha   90.00
_cell.angle_beta   90.00
_cell.angle_gamma   90.00
#
_symmetry.space_group_name_H-M   'P 1'
#
loop_
_entity.id
_entity.type
_entity.pdbx_description
1 polymer ?
#
loop_
_entity_poly.entity_id
_entity_poly.type
_entity_poly.pdbx_seq_one_letter_code
_entity_poly.pdbx_strand_id
1 'polypeptide(L)'
;MAMALVLFGLASANAAEGEKAEEAEKPEKVEEKADKAEADADSEKKDEKKEEEEKPTPEQIFEGGTKSFANWVEVSAGGYFLDGSKAQFQQRHRTEDKVFGGIQDFHYGQALGKGATLAVDGSGIYDNHDYKLSLDLTHEKTGFLRFNFENFRTWYNGDGGYYSPNDAFYSLSDDALALDRGEFSVEGGLTLKNVPPLTFKYTHRYREGEKSSTVWGPTHPLGVGTTLVRGLSPSFYDIDEAADIFELGAKHRIKKTDIGLGLRYETGDLDNARKMTFWPAEPEERKVTDRDDTSYDLFNVHAFTETWIKTNIFFSSGFSYTDLDNSYSGSRIYGDDFDVGYTPNALNGIGYQDMSGDSRKHEYVLNLNLFTVPLHHFTLVPSVRVMREDWDADSTAIQTSGANPLTGSIDSNTDGDLIDVRERLELRYTGVTNWVLSARGEWTQGEGSLDENGGLGPTLGIQRETEDSRFFQKYSLGARWYPIRRVTVDVGGYYKINNYEYDHDFDSTANDSANRYPAYLAMQNFETLDGNVRLTLRPHQKVSLMSRYEFQDSAIDTKPASISGLGEVQTSDMITHIFAQNVTWSPWSRLYLQAGFNYVVSETETPASDVTQAILDAQNNYWTLNFSSGFVLDDKTDLNLSYFYYQSDNYEDNSAFGLPYGAEAEEHGITATLVRRLTANLRLTLRYGFFHYDDTTSGNNNDYQAHLVSTGLQYRF
;
A
#
# COMPACT_ATOMS: atom_id res chain seq x y z
N MET A 1 -24.91 -7.98 -6.69
CA MET A 1 -24.13 -6.72 -6.82
C MET A 1 -23.35 -6.34 -5.56
N ALA A 2 -23.80 -6.68 -4.37
CA ALA A 2 -23.03 -6.50 -3.14
C ALA A 2 -21.84 -7.49 -3.03
N MET A 3 -21.95 -8.67 -3.61
CA MET A 3 -20.98 -9.76 -3.52
C MET A 3 -19.69 -9.53 -4.34
N ALA A 4 -19.77 -8.87 -5.48
CA ALA A 4 -18.58 -8.52 -6.28
C ALA A 4 -17.69 -7.46 -5.60
N LEU A 5 -18.24 -6.68 -4.67
CA LEU A 5 -17.46 -5.66 -3.93
C LEU A 5 -16.64 -6.24 -2.78
N VAL A 6 -17.01 -7.38 -2.21
CA VAL A 6 -16.25 -8.02 -1.12
C VAL A 6 -14.99 -8.70 -1.65
N LEU A 7 -15.03 -9.30 -2.84
CA LEU A 7 -13.86 -9.88 -3.49
C LEU A 7 -12.85 -8.82 -3.99
N PHE A 8 -13.32 -7.63 -4.39
CA PHE A 8 -12.46 -6.50 -4.74
C PHE A 8 -11.89 -5.75 -3.53
N GLY A 9 -12.55 -5.79 -2.39
CA GLY A 9 -12.08 -5.16 -1.15
C GLY A 9 -10.81 -5.79 -0.57
N LEU A 10 -10.63 -7.09 -0.72
CA LEU A 10 -9.42 -7.79 -0.27
C LEU A 10 -8.22 -7.61 -1.22
N ALA A 11 -8.45 -7.34 -2.50
CA ALA A 11 -7.39 -7.07 -3.46
C ALA A 11 -6.89 -5.61 -3.44
N SER A 12 -7.74 -4.65 -3.05
CA SER A 12 -7.36 -3.24 -2.99
C SER A 12 -6.71 -2.81 -1.68
N ALA A 13 -6.89 -3.55 -0.59
CA ALA A 13 -6.20 -3.29 0.68
C ALA A 13 -4.71 -3.65 0.64
N ASN A 14 -4.30 -4.58 -0.24
CA ASN A 14 -2.89 -4.96 -0.41
C ASN A 14 -2.12 -4.13 -1.45
N ALA A 15 -2.75 -3.20 -2.15
CA ALA A 15 -2.09 -2.36 -3.17
C ALA A 15 -1.58 -1.00 -2.63
N ALA A 16 -1.92 -0.64 -1.40
CA ALA A 16 -1.50 0.62 -0.79
C ALA A 16 -0.34 0.49 0.24
N GLU A 17 0.12 -0.72 0.53
CA GLU A 17 1.28 -0.92 1.39
C GLU A 17 2.40 -1.60 0.61
N GLY A 18 3.42 -0.83 0.17
CA GLY A 18 4.66 -1.46 -0.21
C GLY A 18 5.47 -0.87 -1.32
N GLU A 19 5.83 0.39 -1.25
CA GLU A 19 7.13 0.81 -1.74
C GLU A 19 8.00 1.28 -0.57
N LYS A 20 8.43 0.35 0.27
CA LYS A 20 9.70 0.51 0.98
C LYS A 20 10.80 0.23 -0.05
N ALA A 21 11.55 1.27 -0.38
CA ALA A 21 12.74 1.16 -1.21
C ALA A 21 13.63 0.03 -0.67
N GLU A 22 13.84 -1.00 -1.47
CA GLU A 22 14.87 -2.02 -1.26
C GLU A 22 16.22 -1.31 -1.28
N GLU A 23 16.89 -1.28 -0.14
CA GLU A 23 18.31 -0.92 -0.04
C GLU A 23 19.11 -1.94 -0.84
N ALA A 24 19.73 -1.48 -1.91
CA ALA A 24 20.56 -2.30 -2.76
C ALA A 24 21.77 -2.81 -1.96
N GLU A 25 21.86 -4.11 -1.74
CA GLU A 25 23.04 -4.80 -1.27
C GLU A 25 24.24 -4.45 -2.13
N LYS A 26 25.32 -4.08 -1.48
CA LYS A 26 26.62 -3.81 -2.11
C LYS A 26 27.17 -5.11 -2.72
N PRO A 27 27.65 -5.10 -3.96
CA PRO A 27 28.29 -6.27 -4.53
C PRO A 27 29.62 -6.57 -3.82
N GLU A 28 29.76 -7.80 -3.35
CA GLU A 28 31.00 -8.39 -2.84
C GLU A 28 32.10 -8.31 -3.90
N LYS A 29 33.28 -7.89 -3.48
CA LYS A 29 34.49 -7.86 -4.32
C LYS A 29 34.92 -9.30 -4.62
N VAL A 30 34.85 -9.69 -5.87
CA VAL A 30 35.53 -10.87 -6.38
C VAL A 30 37.03 -10.51 -6.57
N GLU A 31 37.88 -11.09 -5.76
CA GLU A 31 39.36 -11.06 -5.96
C GLU A 31 39.72 -11.97 -7.11
N GLU A 32 40.25 -11.40 -8.16
CA GLU A 32 40.86 -12.08 -9.29
C GLU A 32 42.33 -12.46 -8.89
N LYS A 33 42.61 -13.77 -8.74
CA LYS A 33 43.96 -14.30 -8.62
C LYS A 33 44.52 -14.47 -10.03
N ALA A 34 45.48 -13.64 -10.37
CA ALA A 34 46.35 -13.88 -11.49
C ALA A 34 47.67 -14.48 -11.01
N ASP A 35 48.10 -15.55 -11.70
CA ASP A 35 49.30 -16.32 -11.44
C ASP A 35 50.59 -15.53 -11.61
N LYS A 36 51.56 -15.89 -10.73
CA LYS A 36 52.93 -15.42 -10.76
C LYS A 36 53.77 -16.20 -11.78
N ALA A 37 54.67 -15.49 -12.42
CA ALA A 37 55.91 -16.02 -12.90
C ALA A 37 57.09 -15.20 -12.31
N GLU A 38 58.09 -15.94 -11.82
CA GLU A 38 59.27 -15.50 -11.10
C GLU A 38 60.24 -14.64 -11.91
N ALA A 39 60.93 -13.73 -11.22
CA ALA A 39 62.41 -13.58 -11.36
C ALA A 39 62.96 -12.68 -10.24
N ASP A 40 64.02 -13.18 -9.63
CA ASP A 40 64.86 -12.61 -8.58
C ASP A 40 65.45 -11.22 -8.88
N ALA A 41 65.59 -10.38 -7.82
CA ALA A 41 66.84 -9.76 -7.40
C ALA A 41 66.66 -8.78 -6.22
N ASP A 42 67.27 -9.15 -5.16
CA ASP A 42 67.89 -8.44 -4.03
C ASP A 42 67.99 -6.90 -4.10
N SER A 43 67.39 -6.20 -3.12
CA SER A 43 68.03 -5.11 -2.38
C SER A 43 67.12 -4.61 -1.23
N GLU A 44 67.65 -4.70 -0.02
CA GLU A 44 67.12 -4.08 1.21
C GLU A 44 66.90 -2.57 1.03
N LYS A 45 65.64 -2.10 1.18
CA LYS A 45 65.33 -0.77 1.68
C LYS A 45 64.17 -0.88 2.67
N LYS A 46 64.49 -0.60 3.92
CA LYS A 46 63.50 -0.25 4.93
C LYS A 46 62.72 0.98 4.48
N ASP A 47 61.54 0.81 3.98
CA ASP A 47 60.56 1.89 3.91
C ASP A 47 59.62 1.77 5.12
N GLU A 48 59.73 2.74 6.01
CA GLU A 48 58.74 3.01 7.04
C GLU A 48 57.39 3.27 6.34
N LYS A 49 56.49 2.29 6.39
CA LYS A 49 55.07 2.51 6.09
C LYS A 49 54.57 3.49 7.13
N LYS A 50 54.47 4.77 6.77
CA LYS A 50 53.52 5.69 7.41
C LYS A 50 52.13 5.08 7.15
N GLU A 51 51.50 4.56 8.21
CA GLU A 51 50.05 4.35 8.23
C GLU A 51 49.45 5.71 7.93
N GLU A 52 48.87 5.88 6.73
CA GLU A 52 47.96 6.98 6.46
C GLU A 52 46.78 6.77 7.43
N GLU A 53 46.73 7.60 8.47
CA GLU A 53 45.54 7.69 9.33
C GLU A 53 44.34 7.97 8.43
N GLU A 54 43.46 6.98 8.27
CA GLU A 54 42.18 7.16 7.58
C GLU A 54 41.47 8.34 8.25
N LYS A 55 41.20 9.37 7.45
CA LYS A 55 40.47 10.54 7.95
C LYS A 55 39.08 10.07 8.42
N PRO A 56 38.72 10.37 9.66
CA PRO A 56 37.43 9.93 10.20
C PRO A 56 36.25 10.39 9.31
N THR A 57 35.27 9.54 9.16
CA THR A 57 34.01 9.88 8.44
C THR A 57 33.29 11.03 9.16
N PRO A 58 32.39 11.77 8.50
CA PRO A 58 31.59 12.81 9.16
C PRO A 58 30.84 12.29 10.38
N GLU A 59 30.36 11.05 10.34
CA GLU A 59 29.70 10.39 11.48
C GLU A 59 30.68 10.10 12.60
N GLN A 60 31.85 9.60 12.30
CA GLN A 60 32.93 9.39 13.29
C GLN A 60 33.42 10.71 13.89
N ILE A 61 33.44 11.81 13.12
CA ILE A 61 33.76 13.15 13.64
C ILE A 61 32.68 13.61 14.62
N PHE A 62 31.43 13.45 14.27
CA PHE A 62 30.28 13.76 15.12
C PHE A 62 30.24 12.86 16.36
N GLU A 63 30.62 11.60 16.24
CA GLU A 63 30.68 10.64 17.33
C GLU A 63 31.89 10.84 18.25
N GLY A 64 32.80 11.73 17.91
CA GLY A 64 33.96 12.11 18.76
C GLY A 64 35.11 11.15 18.74
N GLY A 65 35.37 10.49 17.60
CA GLY A 65 36.50 9.64 17.36
C GLY A 65 36.14 8.17 17.16
N THR A 66 37.12 7.29 17.27
CA THR A 66 37.05 5.87 16.94
C THR A 66 36.28 4.98 17.92
N LYS A 67 35.64 5.51 18.96
CA LYS A 67 34.78 4.71 19.84
C LYS A 67 33.45 4.44 19.18
N SER A 68 33.23 3.21 18.73
CA SER A 68 31.90 2.71 18.36
C SER A 68 31.25 2.14 19.61
N PHE A 69 30.01 2.56 19.85
CA PHE A 69 29.15 2.00 20.90
C PHE A 69 28.24 0.94 20.28
N ALA A 70 28.24 -0.25 20.86
CA ALA A 70 27.42 -1.34 20.35
C ALA A 70 25.96 -1.29 20.85
N ASN A 71 25.73 -0.59 21.97
CA ASN A 71 24.44 -0.61 22.66
C ASN A 71 24.01 0.82 23.03
N TRP A 72 22.70 1.06 23.03
CA TRP A 72 22.14 2.35 23.43
C TRP A 72 20.70 2.23 23.92
N VAL A 73 20.26 3.24 24.66
CA VAL A 73 18.88 3.52 24.97
C VAL A 73 18.63 5.02 24.81
N GLU A 74 17.57 5.37 24.11
CA GLU A 74 17.07 6.74 23.95
C GLU A 74 15.70 6.86 24.59
N VAL A 75 15.56 7.77 25.53
CA VAL A 75 14.27 8.14 26.13
C VAL A 75 13.87 9.50 25.62
N SER A 76 12.59 9.68 25.34
CA SER A 76 12.05 10.95 24.84
C SER A 76 10.82 11.37 25.63
N ALA A 77 10.57 12.67 25.63
CA ALA A 77 9.33 13.26 26.09
C ALA A 77 9.03 14.51 25.27
N GLY A 78 7.76 14.77 25.01
CA GLY A 78 7.34 15.92 24.24
C GLY A 78 5.84 16.15 24.34
N GLY A 79 5.34 17.12 23.60
CA GLY A 79 3.92 17.40 23.52
C GLY A 79 3.61 18.32 22.36
N TYR A 80 2.35 18.27 21.96
CA TYR A 80 1.78 19.16 20.95
C TYR A 80 0.89 20.19 21.65
N PHE A 81 0.92 21.40 21.12
CA PHE A 81 0.01 22.49 21.47
C PHE A 81 -0.79 22.80 20.23
N LEU A 82 -2.04 22.38 20.24
CA LEU A 82 -2.94 22.40 19.09
C LEU A 82 -4.01 23.49 19.25
N ASP A 83 -4.31 24.17 18.16
CA ASP A 83 -5.47 25.03 17.96
C ASP A 83 -6.16 24.60 16.65
N GLY A 84 -7.49 24.44 16.67
CA GLY A 84 -8.27 23.96 15.51
C GLY A 84 -8.63 22.47 15.59
N SER A 85 -8.82 21.83 14.43
CA SER A 85 -9.32 20.45 14.32
C SER A 85 -8.31 19.43 14.84
N LYS A 86 -8.67 18.79 15.95
CA LYS A 86 -7.90 17.74 16.57
C LYS A 86 -7.90 16.47 15.73
N ALA A 87 -9.05 16.06 15.23
CA ALA A 87 -9.21 14.85 14.47
C ALA A 87 -8.37 14.88 13.18
N GLN A 88 -8.39 16.01 12.46
CA GLN A 88 -7.58 16.21 11.26
C GLN A 88 -6.09 16.21 11.57
N PHE A 89 -5.68 16.87 12.65
CA PHE A 89 -4.28 16.85 13.10
C PHE A 89 -3.80 15.43 13.40
N GLN A 90 -4.59 14.67 14.17
CA GLN A 90 -4.23 13.30 14.54
C GLN A 90 -4.15 12.37 13.31
N GLN A 91 -5.08 12.50 12.39
CA GLN A 91 -5.05 11.73 11.11
C GLN A 91 -3.78 12.00 10.29
N ARG A 92 -3.38 13.28 10.18
CA ARG A 92 -2.21 13.66 9.35
C ARG A 92 -0.88 13.35 10.00
N HIS A 93 -0.77 13.54 11.31
CA HIS A 93 0.49 13.37 12.04
C HIS A 93 0.62 12.02 12.75
N ARG A 94 -0.45 11.21 12.77
CA ARG A 94 -0.49 9.88 13.41
C ARG A 94 -0.02 9.92 14.86
N THR A 95 -0.50 10.90 15.61
CA THR A 95 -0.11 11.15 17.00
C THR A 95 -1.24 11.84 17.74
N GLU A 96 -1.28 11.67 19.04
CA GLU A 96 -2.19 12.44 19.88
C GLU A 96 -1.78 13.91 20.02
N ASP A 97 -2.75 14.76 20.37
CA ASP A 97 -2.58 16.20 20.64
C ASP A 97 -2.09 16.48 22.07
N LYS A 98 -1.48 15.52 22.75
CA LYS A 98 -1.11 15.56 24.16
C LYS A 98 0.39 15.43 24.39
N VAL A 99 0.74 15.27 25.65
CA VAL A 99 2.11 14.94 26.06
C VAL A 99 2.37 13.47 25.80
N PHE A 100 3.46 13.18 25.13
CA PHE A 100 3.94 11.85 24.85
C PHE A 100 5.34 11.63 25.44
N GLY A 101 5.73 10.37 25.60
CA GLY A 101 7.07 10.01 26.04
C GLY A 101 7.25 8.53 26.18
N GLY A 102 8.52 8.11 26.26
CA GLY A 102 8.85 6.71 26.39
C GLY A 102 10.25 6.39 25.92
N ILE A 103 10.44 5.14 25.51
CA ILE A 103 11.68 4.67 24.89
C ILE A 103 11.56 4.92 23.40
N GLN A 104 12.33 5.90 22.88
CA GLN A 104 12.35 6.25 21.46
C GLN A 104 13.09 5.21 20.63
N ASP A 105 14.20 4.69 21.17
CA ASP A 105 15.05 3.69 20.52
C ASP A 105 15.87 2.96 21.57
N PHE A 106 15.88 1.64 21.48
CA PHE A 106 16.67 0.75 22.33
C PHE A 106 17.32 -0.31 21.48
N HIS A 107 18.63 -0.46 21.63
CA HIS A 107 19.40 -1.53 21.01
C HIS A 107 20.37 -2.14 22.00
N TYR A 108 20.32 -3.46 22.12
CA TYR A 108 21.26 -4.23 22.93
C TYR A 108 21.73 -5.46 22.16
N GLY A 109 23.03 -5.54 21.88
CA GLY A 109 23.68 -6.66 21.25
C GLY A 109 24.76 -7.27 22.14
N GLN A 110 24.75 -8.58 22.33
CA GLN A 110 25.70 -9.31 23.13
C GLN A 110 26.10 -10.63 22.50
N ALA A 111 27.42 -10.90 22.46
CA ALA A 111 27.92 -12.24 22.19
C ALA A 111 27.83 -13.10 23.47
N LEU A 112 27.06 -14.18 23.41
CA LEU A 112 26.86 -15.13 24.54
C LEU A 112 27.94 -16.20 24.63
N GLY A 113 28.99 -16.11 23.80
CA GLY A 113 30.09 -17.08 23.69
C GLY A 113 29.77 -18.29 22.80
N LYS A 114 30.81 -19.00 22.36
CA LYS A 114 30.74 -20.20 21.51
C LYS A 114 29.89 -20.06 20.23
N GLY A 115 29.84 -18.86 19.64
CA GLY A 115 29.11 -18.59 18.39
C GLY A 115 27.61 -18.28 18.57
N ALA A 116 27.17 -17.98 19.78
CA ALA A 116 25.83 -17.49 20.05
C ALA A 116 25.83 -15.95 20.19
N THR A 117 24.84 -15.28 19.62
CA THR A 117 24.60 -13.84 19.72
C THR A 117 23.14 -13.58 20.11
N LEU A 118 22.94 -12.57 20.95
CA LEU A 118 21.63 -12.04 21.30
C LEU A 118 21.59 -10.58 20.82
N ALA A 119 20.55 -10.24 20.11
CA ALA A 119 20.18 -8.85 19.82
C ALA A 119 18.76 -8.57 20.33
N VAL A 120 18.58 -7.40 20.91
CA VAL A 120 17.26 -6.90 21.35
C VAL A 120 17.12 -5.48 20.87
N ASP A 121 16.08 -5.22 20.09
CA ASP A 121 15.71 -3.91 19.59
C ASP A 121 14.31 -3.57 20.08
N GLY A 122 14.04 -2.30 20.39
CA GLY A 122 12.72 -1.93 20.83
C GLY A 122 12.49 -0.42 20.88
N SER A 123 11.23 -0.05 20.80
CA SER A 123 10.71 1.29 21.03
C SER A 123 9.33 1.19 21.68
N GLY A 124 8.94 2.25 22.39
CA GLY A 124 7.60 2.32 22.99
C GLY A 124 7.33 3.74 23.44
N ILE A 125 6.45 4.41 22.71
CA ILE A 125 5.99 5.76 23.00
C ILE A 125 4.57 5.65 23.55
N TYR A 126 4.46 5.95 24.82
CA TYR A 126 3.17 6.01 25.51
C TYR A 126 2.31 7.13 24.91
N ASP A 127 1.02 6.96 24.90
CA ASP A 127 -0.03 7.78 24.28
C ASP A 127 -0.09 7.72 22.73
N ASN A 128 0.99 7.41 22.03
CA ASN A 128 0.95 7.21 20.58
C ASN A 128 0.61 5.77 20.18
N HIS A 129 0.55 4.85 21.14
CA HIS A 129 0.31 3.43 20.91
C HIS A 129 1.26 2.81 19.85
N ASP A 130 2.52 3.29 19.81
CA ASP A 130 3.57 2.80 18.91
C ASP A 130 4.57 2.00 19.73
N TYR A 131 4.53 0.68 19.60
CA TYR A 131 5.35 -0.24 20.36
C TYR A 131 6.03 -1.23 19.42
N LYS A 132 7.35 -1.42 19.62
CA LYS A 132 8.14 -2.41 18.87
C LYS A 132 9.06 -3.15 19.83
N LEU A 133 9.16 -4.47 19.65
CA LEU A 133 10.13 -5.30 20.34
C LEU A 133 10.59 -6.40 19.40
N SER A 134 11.89 -6.49 19.17
CA SER A 134 12.52 -7.58 18.42
C SER A 134 13.59 -8.23 19.29
N LEU A 135 13.57 -9.55 19.33
CA LEU A 135 14.59 -10.35 19.99
C LEU A 135 15.10 -11.37 18.98
N ASP A 136 16.42 -11.37 18.72
CA ASP A 136 17.10 -12.34 17.86
C ASP A 136 18.16 -13.08 18.67
N LEU A 137 17.97 -14.38 18.83
CA LEU A 137 18.93 -15.31 19.40
C LEU A 137 19.45 -16.20 18.30
N THR A 138 20.65 -15.97 17.85
CA THR A 138 21.27 -16.74 16.77
C THR A 138 22.48 -17.52 17.26
N HIS A 139 22.60 -18.80 16.82
CA HIS A 139 23.76 -19.62 17.04
C HIS A 139 24.24 -20.20 15.71
N GLU A 140 25.50 -19.89 15.34
CA GLU A 140 26.08 -20.20 14.02
C GLU A 140 25.95 -21.67 13.56
N LYS A 141 25.87 -22.64 14.48
CA LYS A 141 25.87 -24.06 14.16
C LYS A 141 24.55 -24.77 14.34
N THR A 142 23.59 -24.15 15.01
CA THR A 142 22.32 -24.81 15.36
C THR A 142 21.11 -24.14 14.80
N GLY A 143 21.13 -22.80 14.63
CA GLY A 143 20.01 -22.07 14.10
C GLY A 143 19.72 -20.77 14.85
N PHE A 144 18.48 -20.36 14.84
CA PHE A 144 18.04 -19.10 15.44
C PHE A 144 16.64 -19.22 16.06
N LEU A 145 16.36 -18.30 16.96
CA LEU A 145 15.03 -18.04 17.51
C LEU A 145 14.81 -16.52 17.49
N ARG A 146 13.73 -16.08 16.88
CA ARG A 146 13.32 -14.70 16.78
C ARG A 146 11.94 -14.50 17.37
N PHE A 147 11.78 -13.42 18.08
CA PHE A 147 10.49 -12.91 18.51
C PHE A 147 10.37 -11.47 18.02
N ASN A 148 9.23 -11.13 17.40
CA ASN A 148 8.91 -9.77 17.01
C ASN A 148 7.51 -9.44 17.52
N PHE A 149 7.38 -8.21 18.01
CA PHE A 149 6.11 -7.60 18.36
C PHE A 149 6.10 -6.17 17.81
N GLU A 150 5.04 -5.82 17.12
CA GLU A 150 4.79 -4.46 16.65
C GLU A 150 3.31 -4.13 16.87
N ASN A 151 3.04 -2.97 17.42
CA ASN A 151 1.70 -2.40 17.50
C ASN A 151 1.80 -0.91 17.20
N PHE A 152 0.90 -0.42 16.34
CA PHE A 152 0.79 1.00 16.06
C PHE A 152 -0.66 1.41 15.86
N ARG A 153 -0.96 2.66 16.18
CA ARG A 153 -2.28 3.26 16.02
C ARG A 153 -2.33 4.14 14.77
N THR A 154 -3.40 3.96 13.99
CA THR A 154 -3.76 4.86 12.91
C THR A 154 -4.96 5.69 13.36
N TRP A 155 -4.88 7.00 13.18
CA TRP A 155 -5.92 7.93 13.52
C TRP A 155 -6.73 8.31 12.29
N TYR A 156 -8.03 8.49 12.45
CA TYR A 156 -8.95 8.91 11.41
C TYR A 156 -9.74 10.11 11.87
N ASN A 157 -10.09 10.99 10.93
CA ASN A 157 -10.99 12.10 11.22
C ASN A 157 -12.43 11.55 11.39
N GLY A 158 -12.95 11.65 12.59
CA GLY A 158 -14.30 11.22 12.97
C GLY A 158 -15.28 12.38 13.13
N ASP A 159 -14.86 13.63 12.91
CA ASP A 159 -15.72 14.81 13.12
C ASP A 159 -16.91 14.85 12.17
N GLY A 160 -16.85 14.15 11.03
CA GLY A 160 -17.93 14.10 10.05
C GLY A 160 -17.49 14.51 8.66
N GLY A 161 -18.36 15.19 7.91
CA GLY A 161 -18.08 15.63 6.56
C GLY A 161 -18.76 16.94 6.21
N TYR A 162 -18.10 17.75 5.40
CA TYR A 162 -18.65 18.97 4.80
C TYR A 162 -19.23 18.66 3.42
N TYR A 163 -20.44 19.16 3.17
CA TYR A 163 -21.15 18.94 1.92
C TYR A 163 -21.58 20.27 1.32
N SER A 164 -20.83 20.68 0.31
CA SER A 164 -20.92 21.99 -0.34
C SER A 164 -22.29 22.46 -0.76
N PRO A 165 -23.19 21.68 -1.40
CA PRO A 165 -24.43 22.25 -1.87
C PRO A 165 -25.27 22.86 -0.78
N ASN A 166 -25.02 22.44 0.45
CA ASN A 166 -25.79 22.85 1.61
C ASN A 166 -25.01 23.80 2.53
N ASP A 167 -23.77 24.10 2.23
CA ASP A 167 -22.85 24.84 3.10
C ASP A 167 -22.91 24.31 4.55
N ALA A 168 -22.99 22.98 4.68
CA ALA A 168 -23.21 22.35 5.95
C ALA A 168 -22.15 21.30 6.27
N PHE A 169 -21.62 21.40 7.47
CA PHE A 169 -20.83 20.33 8.06
C PHE A 169 -21.74 19.38 8.83
N TYR A 170 -21.70 18.11 8.48
CA TYR A 170 -22.44 17.07 9.17
C TYR A 170 -21.56 16.40 10.19
N SER A 171 -21.75 16.75 11.45
CA SER A 171 -21.02 16.14 12.56
C SER A 171 -21.41 14.69 12.74
N LEU A 172 -20.44 13.80 12.84
CA LEU A 172 -20.71 12.38 13.04
C LEU A 172 -20.99 12.04 14.49
N SER A 173 -20.28 12.48 15.42
CA SER A 173 -20.57 12.42 16.85
C SER A 173 -19.40 12.67 17.75
N ASP A 174 -18.19 12.40 17.34
CA ASP A 174 -17.09 12.62 18.26
C ASP A 174 -15.72 12.49 17.59
N ASP A 175 -14.83 13.28 18.03
CA ASP A 175 -13.41 13.09 18.16
C ASP A 175 -12.69 12.18 17.12
N ALA A 176 -11.43 12.02 17.26
CA ALA A 176 -10.61 11.17 16.43
C ALA A 176 -10.93 9.68 16.63
N LEU A 177 -11.31 9.03 15.56
CA LEU A 177 -11.42 7.58 15.50
C LEU A 177 -10.01 6.96 15.44
N ALA A 178 -9.82 5.82 16.05
CA ALA A 178 -8.52 5.19 16.13
C ALA A 178 -8.61 3.68 15.89
N LEU A 179 -7.69 3.17 15.09
CA LEU A 179 -7.54 1.75 14.77
C LEU A 179 -6.16 1.29 15.19
N ASP A 180 -6.09 0.39 16.16
CA ASP A 180 -4.87 -0.30 16.54
C ASP A 180 -4.60 -1.46 15.58
N ARG A 181 -3.35 -1.60 15.17
CA ARG A 181 -2.87 -2.71 14.34
C ARG A 181 -1.67 -3.32 15.03
N GLY A 182 -1.74 -4.62 15.25
CA GLY A 182 -0.67 -5.32 15.93
C GLY A 182 -0.33 -6.64 15.25
N GLU A 183 0.93 -7.00 15.41
CA GLU A 183 1.45 -8.30 15.03
C GLU A 183 2.45 -8.77 16.09
N PHE A 184 2.38 -10.02 16.50
CA PHE A 184 3.52 -10.67 17.11
C PHE A 184 3.87 -11.94 16.38
N SER A 185 5.16 -12.27 16.31
CA SER A 185 5.61 -13.48 15.66
C SER A 185 6.74 -14.17 16.42
N VAL A 186 6.75 -15.48 16.33
CA VAL A 186 7.83 -16.34 16.82
C VAL A 186 8.33 -17.18 15.66
N GLU A 187 9.61 -17.01 15.31
CA GLU A 187 10.27 -17.75 14.23
C GLU A 187 11.43 -18.56 14.78
N GLY A 188 11.49 -19.84 14.47
CA GLY A 188 12.60 -20.72 14.80
C GLY A 188 13.20 -21.35 13.55
N GLY A 189 14.52 -21.35 13.44
CA GLY A 189 15.24 -21.97 12.33
C GLY A 189 16.30 -22.96 12.81
N LEU A 190 16.35 -24.15 12.20
CA LEU A 190 17.37 -25.17 12.44
C LEU A 190 18.32 -25.22 11.24
N THR A 191 19.64 -25.03 11.49
CA THR A 191 20.70 -25.03 10.48
C THR A 191 21.76 -26.08 10.75
N LEU A 192 21.32 -27.27 11.18
CA LEU A 192 22.22 -28.36 11.55
C LEU A 192 23.03 -28.86 10.35
N LYS A 193 24.28 -29.25 10.60
CA LYS A 193 25.14 -29.84 9.57
C LYS A 193 24.53 -31.14 9.05
N ASN A 194 24.41 -31.30 7.74
CA ASN A 194 23.84 -32.47 7.03
C ASN A 194 22.33 -32.68 7.18
N VAL A 195 21.60 -31.68 7.63
CA VAL A 195 20.12 -31.67 7.65
C VAL A 195 19.70 -30.45 6.83
N PRO A 196 18.65 -30.56 6.00
CA PRO A 196 18.08 -29.39 5.36
C PRO A 196 17.73 -28.30 6.40
N PRO A 197 18.05 -27.04 6.17
CA PRO A 197 17.53 -25.97 7.00
C PRO A 197 16.01 -26.04 7.08
N LEU A 198 15.49 -26.00 8.30
CA LEU A 198 14.05 -25.99 8.59
C LEU A 198 13.71 -24.69 9.29
N THR A 199 12.63 -24.09 8.90
CA THR A 199 12.07 -22.89 9.55
C THR A 199 10.63 -23.14 9.94
N PHE A 200 10.26 -22.66 11.10
CA PHE A 200 8.89 -22.58 11.58
C PHE A 200 8.62 -21.16 12.01
N LYS A 201 7.50 -20.59 11.60
CA LYS A 201 7.04 -19.29 12.03
C LYS A 201 5.58 -19.34 12.42
N TYR A 202 5.25 -18.78 13.55
CA TYR A 202 3.90 -18.45 13.97
C TYR A 202 3.76 -16.94 14.01
N THR A 203 2.64 -16.43 13.48
CA THR A 203 2.31 -15.01 13.50
C THR A 203 0.86 -14.86 13.92
N HIS A 204 0.60 -13.96 14.87
CA HIS A 204 -0.73 -13.48 15.20
C HIS A 204 -0.85 -12.03 14.80
N ARG A 205 -1.87 -11.68 14.01
CA ARG A 205 -2.19 -10.31 13.59
C ARG A 205 -3.56 -9.93 14.10
N TYR A 206 -3.72 -8.66 14.45
CA TYR A 206 -5.00 -8.10 14.82
C TYR A 206 -5.17 -6.66 14.36
N ARG A 207 -6.43 -6.28 14.17
CA ARG A 207 -6.87 -4.90 13.94
C ARG A 207 -8.10 -4.66 14.78
N GLU A 208 -8.09 -3.66 15.65
CA GLU A 208 -9.18 -3.38 16.56
C GLU A 208 -9.38 -1.87 16.69
N GLY A 209 -10.64 -1.41 16.60
CA GLY A 209 -11.02 -0.03 16.78
C GLY A 209 -11.92 0.52 15.68
N GLU A 210 -11.88 1.83 15.50
CA GLU A 210 -12.82 2.53 14.64
C GLU A 210 -12.11 3.37 13.58
N LYS A 211 -12.68 3.42 12.37
CA LYS A 211 -12.22 4.30 11.30
C LYS A 211 -13.37 5.05 10.68
N SER A 212 -13.10 6.24 10.12
CA SER A 212 -14.07 6.99 9.34
C SER A 212 -14.45 6.24 8.05
N SER A 213 -15.72 6.35 7.68
CA SER A 213 -16.29 5.75 6.49
C SER A 213 -17.37 6.67 5.91
N THR A 214 -17.92 6.29 4.78
CA THR A 214 -19.09 6.94 4.17
C THR A 214 -20.11 5.90 3.81
N VAL A 215 -21.38 6.30 3.79
CA VAL A 215 -22.48 5.47 3.35
C VAL A 215 -23.31 6.23 2.30
N TRP A 216 -23.73 5.54 1.25
CA TRP A 216 -24.61 6.09 0.22
C TRP A 216 -26.06 5.73 0.53
N GLY A 217 -26.94 6.73 0.55
CA GLY A 217 -28.34 6.48 0.79
C GLY A 217 -29.20 7.72 0.70
N PRO A 218 -30.49 7.64 1.08
CA PRO A 218 -31.38 8.77 1.05
C PRO A 218 -30.91 9.83 2.06
N THR A 219 -30.76 11.06 1.60
CA THR A 219 -30.43 12.24 2.40
C THR A 219 -31.44 13.34 2.12
N HIS A 220 -31.69 14.22 3.09
CA HIS A 220 -32.42 15.47 2.90
C HIS A 220 -31.42 16.63 2.90
N PRO A 221 -31.12 17.26 1.76
CA PRO A 221 -30.33 18.47 1.73
C PRO A 221 -31.00 19.57 2.57
N LEU A 222 -30.25 20.27 3.40
CA LEU A 222 -30.73 21.38 4.19
C LEU A 222 -31.36 22.46 3.30
N GLY A 223 -32.62 22.78 3.53
CA GLY A 223 -33.34 23.87 2.83
C GLY A 223 -33.99 23.53 1.51
N VAL A 224 -33.91 22.31 1.03
CA VAL A 224 -34.53 21.87 -0.23
C VAL A 224 -35.65 20.87 0.05
N GLY A 225 -36.85 21.35 0.34
CA GLY A 225 -38.09 20.59 0.28
C GLY A 225 -38.13 19.20 0.94
N THR A 226 -39.21 18.50 0.77
CA THR A 226 -39.45 17.15 1.32
C THR A 226 -38.96 16.01 0.41
N THR A 227 -38.17 16.30 -0.63
CA THR A 227 -37.75 15.28 -1.59
C THR A 227 -36.45 14.64 -1.10
N LEU A 228 -36.48 13.33 -0.86
CA LEU A 228 -35.33 12.52 -0.57
C LEU A 228 -34.37 12.51 -1.76
N VAL A 229 -33.18 12.94 -1.57
CA VAL A 229 -32.09 12.84 -2.56
C VAL A 229 -31.10 11.79 -2.06
N ARG A 230 -30.55 10.99 -2.94
CA ARG A 230 -29.46 10.08 -2.60
C ARG A 230 -28.15 10.86 -2.56
N GLY A 231 -27.35 10.59 -1.56
CA GLY A 231 -26.05 11.23 -1.38
C GLY A 231 -25.13 10.42 -0.46
N LEU A 232 -23.92 10.91 -0.30
CA LEU A 232 -22.98 10.38 0.67
C LEU A 232 -23.26 10.98 2.04
N SER A 233 -23.11 10.18 3.06
CA SER A 233 -23.16 10.61 4.46
C SER A 233 -21.97 10.05 5.23
N PRO A 234 -21.41 10.79 6.18
CA PRO A 234 -20.37 10.30 7.04
C PRO A 234 -20.87 9.15 7.91
N SER A 235 -20.03 8.17 8.09
CA SER A 235 -20.26 7.01 8.96
C SER A 235 -18.93 6.58 9.58
N PHE A 236 -18.95 5.58 10.44
CA PHE A 236 -17.74 4.96 10.94
C PHE A 236 -17.83 3.43 10.85
N TYR A 237 -16.69 2.80 10.77
CA TYR A 237 -16.51 1.35 10.80
C TYR A 237 -15.88 0.98 12.13
N ASP A 238 -16.57 0.09 12.85
CA ASP A 238 -16.06 -0.64 14.01
C ASP A 238 -15.43 -1.94 13.48
N ILE A 239 -14.19 -2.19 13.81
CA ILE A 239 -13.35 -3.25 13.26
C ILE A 239 -12.82 -4.10 14.42
N ASP A 240 -13.03 -5.39 14.36
CA ASP A 240 -12.41 -6.40 15.22
C ASP A 240 -11.99 -7.59 14.36
N GLU A 241 -10.70 -7.67 14.08
CA GLU A 241 -10.16 -8.66 13.17
C GLU A 241 -8.92 -9.31 13.78
N ALA A 242 -8.84 -10.62 13.71
CA ALA A 242 -7.68 -11.39 14.14
C ALA A 242 -7.35 -12.50 13.14
N ALA A 243 -6.07 -12.86 13.03
CA ALA A 243 -5.61 -13.99 12.23
C ALA A 243 -4.38 -14.66 12.84
N ASP A 244 -4.40 -15.98 12.84
CA ASP A 244 -3.32 -16.86 13.24
C ASP A 244 -2.69 -17.55 12.04
N ILE A 245 -1.37 -17.39 11.86
CA ILE A 245 -0.63 -17.84 10.69
C ILE A 245 0.48 -18.79 11.13
N PHE A 246 0.51 -19.99 10.58
CA PHE A 246 1.52 -21.00 10.80
C PHE A 246 2.27 -21.27 9.50
N GLU A 247 3.59 -21.12 9.50
CA GLU A 247 4.43 -21.35 8.34
C GLU A 247 5.53 -22.38 8.68
N LEU A 248 5.73 -23.33 7.76
CA LEU A 248 6.80 -24.32 7.84
C LEU A 248 7.58 -24.31 6.53
N GLY A 249 8.90 -24.13 6.60
CA GLY A 249 9.77 -24.07 5.44
C GLY A 249 10.92 -25.06 5.53
N ALA A 250 11.28 -25.66 4.38
CA ALA A 250 12.47 -26.46 4.22
C ALA A 250 13.21 -26.07 2.94
N LYS A 251 14.52 -25.85 3.04
CA LYS A 251 15.37 -25.55 1.86
C LYS A 251 16.54 -26.53 1.84
N HIS A 252 16.84 -27.09 0.68
CA HIS A 252 17.97 -28.00 0.54
C HIS A 252 18.73 -27.75 -0.76
N ARG A 253 20.07 -27.76 -0.67
CA ARG A 253 20.94 -27.61 -1.84
C ARG A 253 21.46 -28.96 -2.29
N ILE A 254 21.13 -29.36 -3.52
CA ILE A 254 21.64 -30.54 -4.17
C ILE A 254 22.57 -30.11 -5.31
N LYS A 255 23.89 -30.13 -5.08
CA LYS A 255 24.92 -29.67 -6.04
C LYS A 255 24.73 -28.18 -6.41
N LYS A 256 24.17 -27.92 -7.60
CA LYS A 256 23.94 -26.58 -8.17
C LYS A 256 22.46 -26.15 -8.09
N THR A 257 21.61 -26.99 -7.51
CA THR A 257 20.17 -26.77 -7.46
C THR A 257 19.74 -26.55 -6.01
N ASP A 258 19.09 -25.46 -5.73
CA ASP A 258 18.34 -25.23 -4.51
C ASP A 258 16.90 -25.71 -4.71
N ILE A 259 16.38 -26.44 -3.77
CA ILE A 259 14.98 -26.92 -3.72
C ILE A 259 14.38 -26.41 -2.42
N GLY A 260 13.21 -25.83 -2.48
CA GLY A 260 12.44 -25.40 -1.31
C GLY A 260 11.03 -25.94 -1.33
N LEU A 261 10.52 -26.17 -0.13
CA LEU A 261 9.13 -26.53 0.15
C LEU A 261 8.64 -25.65 1.30
N GLY A 262 7.45 -25.08 1.16
CA GLY A 262 6.78 -24.32 2.20
C GLY A 262 5.34 -24.76 2.36
N LEU A 263 4.86 -24.69 3.60
CA LEU A 263 3.48 -24.89 3.99
C LEU A 263 3.04 -23.67 4.77
N ARG A 264 1.84 -23.18 4.52
CA ARG A 264 1.19 -22.12 5.29
C ARG A 264 -0.24 -22.54 5.61
N TYR A 265 -0.61 -22.37 6.85
CA TYR A 265 -1.99 -22.44 7.31
C TYR A 265 -2.32 -21.12 8.00
N GLU A 266 -3.43 -20.53 7.65
CA GLU A 266 -3.91 -19.27 8.23
C GLU A 266 -5.39 -19.42 8.55
N THR A 267 -5.79 -19.01 9.74
CA THR A 267 -7.20 -18.91 10.14
C THR A 267 -7.46 -17.52 10.67
N GLY A 268 -8.60 -16.95 10.36
CA GLY A 268 -8.94 -15.60 10.78
C GLY A 268 -10.42 -15.38 10.96
N ASP A 269 -10.72 -14.45 11.86
CA ASP A 269 -12.06 -13.95 12.15
C ASP A 269 -12.07 -12.43 11.96
N LEU A 270 -13.08 -11.92 11.26
CA LEU A 270 -13.27 -10.51 10.93
C LEU A 270 -14.70 -10.13 11.31
N ASP A 271 -14.86 -9.45 12.44
CA ASP A 271 -16.14 -8.94 12.91
C ASP A 271 -16.17 -7.43 12.69
N ASN A 272 -16.92 -7.00 11.67
CA ASN A 272 -16.96 -5.61 11.27
C ASN A 272 -18.39 -5.06 11.27
N ALA A 273 -18.54 -3.82 11.71
CA ALA A 273 -19.82 -3.14 11.68
C ALA A 273 -19.69 -1.71 11.22
N ARG A 274 -20.50 -1.30 10.26
CA ARG A 274 -20.65 0.10 9.88
C ARG A 274 -21.82 0.71 10.64
N LYS A 275 -21.59 1.86 11.27
CA LYS A 275 -22.58 2.54 12.08
C LYS A 275 -22.80 3.96 11.57
N MET A 276 -24.05 4.39 11.56
CA MET A 276 -24.43 5.76 11.32
C MET A 276 -25.62 6.13 12.21
N THR A 277 -25.50 7.27 12.89
CA THR A 277 -26.52 7.69 13.87
C THR A 277 -27.74 8.32 13.24
N PHE A 278 -27.56 9.11 12.19
CA PHE A 278 -28.66 9.74 11.47
C PHE A 278 -28.23 10.20 10.08
N TRP A 279 -29.19 10.30 9.18
CA TRP A 279 -28.99 10.88 7.87
C TRP A 279 -29.01 12.41 7.96
N PRO A 280 -28.10 13.11 7.33
CA PRO A 280 -28.07 14.57 7.36
C PRO A 280 -29.40 15.19 6.95
N ALA A 281 -29.87 16.19 7.71
CA ALA A 281 -31.10 16.97 7.45
C ALA A 281 -32.41 16.18 7.40
N GLU A 282 -32.45 14.95 7.83
CA GLU A 282 -33.70 14.25 8.02
C GLU A 282 -34.42 14.71 9.30
N PRO A 283 -35.77 14.78 9.28
CA PRO A 283 -36.54 15.24 10.44
C PRO A 283 -36.56 14.23 11.59
N GLU A 284 -36.18 12.98 11.33
CA GLU A 284 -36.11 11.90 12.31
C GLU A 284 -34.76 11.20 12.20
N GLU A 285 -34.23 10.81 13.34
CA GLU A 285 -33.02 9.99 13.38
C GLU A 285 -33.27 8.64 12.71
N ARG A 286 -32.44 8.31 11.73
CA ARG A 286 -32.42 6.99 11.10
C ARG A 286 -31.06 6.39 11.29
N LYS A 287 -31.02 5.27 11.99
CA LYS A 287 -29.81 4.50 12.15
C LYS A 287 -29.69 3.48 11.00
N VAL A 288 -28.51 3.37 10.46
CA VAL A 288 -28.12 2.32 9.52
C VAL A 288 -27.01 1.54 10.16
N THR A 289 -27.18 0.23 10.21
CA THR A 289 -26.15 -0.68 10.70
C THR A 289 -25.91 -1.77 9.65
N ASP A 290 -24.69 -1.84 9.17
CA ASP A 290 -24.21 -2.94 8.36
C ASP A 290 -23.29 -3.79 9.25
N ARG A 291 -23.49 -5.10 9.30
CA ARG A 291 -22.62 -6.08 9.95
C ARG A 291 -22.09 -7.02 8.89
N ASP A 292 -20.79 -7.21 8.91
CA ASP A 292 -20.08 -8.08 7.98
C ASP A 292 -19.09 -8.92 8.80
N ASP A 293 -19.49 -10.13 9.17
CA ASP A 293 -18.69 -11.07 9.92
C ASP A 293 -18.16 -12.14 8.96
N THR A 294 -16.88 -12.38 8.96
CA THR A 294 -16.23 -13.37 8.08
C THR A 294 -15.23 -14.19 8.89
N SER A 295 -15.31 -15.51 8.82
CA SER A 295 -14.26 -16.41 9.25
C SER A 295 -13.68 -17.13 8.05
N TYR A 296 -12.37 -17.39 8.07
CA TYR A 296 -11.71 -18.08 6.98
C TYR A 296 -10.60 -19.01 7.43
N ASP A 297 -10.39 -20.05 6.62
CA ASP A 297 -9.26 -20.96 6.68
C ASP A 297 -8.53 -20.96 5.34
N LEU A 298 -7.22 -20.71 5.37
CA LEU A 298 -6.37 -20.74 4.18
C LEU A 298 -5.27 -21.78 4.37
N PHE A 299 -5.17 -22.68 3.41
CA PHE A 299 -4.06 -23.64 3.32
C PHE A 299 -3.27 -23.41 2.03
N ASN A 300 -1.97 -23.23 2.15
CA ASN A 300 -1.07 -23.06 1.00
C ASN A 300 0.10 -24.01 1.06
N VAL A 301 0.40 -24.64 -0.06
CA VAL A 301 1.61 -25.43 -0.29
C VAL A 301 2.36 -24.83 -1.47
N HIS A 302 3.64 -24.55 -1.29
CA HIS A 302 4.48 -24.12 -2.39
C HIS A 302 5.82 -24.84 -2.42
N ALA A 303 6.33 -25.02 -3.63
CA ALA A 303 7.63 -25.59 -3.88
C ALA A 303 8.37 -24.80 -4.95
N PHE A 304 9.69 -24.72 -4.84
CA PHE A 304 10.49 -24.07 -5.86
C PHE A 304 11.80 -24.81 -6.12
N THR A 305 12.35 -24.59 -7.30
CA THR A 305 13.71 -24.99 -7.65
C THR A 305 14.46 -23.84 -8.31
N GLU A 306 15.75 -23.71 -7.98
CA GLU A 306 16.66 -22.72 -8.54
C GLU A 306 17.95 -23.42 -8.91
N THR A 307 18.41 -23.31 -10.17
CA THR A 307 19.60 -24.03 -10.62
C THR A 307 20.44 -23.24 -11.63
N TRP A 308 21.76 -23.23 -11.39
CA TRP A 308 22.74 -22.81 -12.40
C TRP A 308 23.08 -23.97 -13.31
N ILE A 309 22.46 -24.01 -14.51
CA ILE A 309 22.75 -25.03 -15.53
C ILE A 309 24.18 -24.85 -16.04
N LYS A 310 24.53 -23.59 -16.36
CA LYS A 310 25.86 -23.12 -16.76
C LYS A 310 26.14 -21.78 -16.07
N THR A 311 27.35 -21.26 -16.18
CA THR A 311 27.75 -19.94 -15.63
C THR A 311 26.92 -18.77 -16.17
N ASN A 312 26.33 -18.94 -17.34
CA ASN A 312 25.52 -17.94 -18.04
C ASN A 312 24.04 -18.36 -18.23
N ILE A 313 23.61 -19.45 -17.59
CA ILE A 313 22.23 -19.95 -17.69
C ILE A 313 21.75 -20.33 -16.30
N PHE A 314 20.75 -19.59 -15.80
CA PHE A 314 20.05 -19.86 -14.55
C PHE A 314 18.58 -20.15 -14.85
N PHE A 315 18.04 -21.17 -14.22
CA PHE A 315 16.64 -21.56 -14.33
C PHE A 315 16.00 -21.59 -12.93
N SER A 316 14.81 -21.05 -12.83
CA SER A 316 13.97 -21.19 -11.62
C SER A 316 12.56 -21.63 -12.01
N SER A 317 11.97 -22.44 -11.15
CA SER A 317 10.56 -22.80 -11.22
C SER A 317 9.92 -22.74 -9.83
N GLY A 318 8.64 -22.40 -9.77
CA GLY A 318 7.85 -22.39 -8.56
C GLY A 318 6.44 -22.88 -8.84
N PHE A 319 5.91 -23.66 -7.90
CA PHE A 319 4.53 -24.11 -7.91
C PHE A 319 3.88 -23.73 -6.57
N SER A 320 2.65 -23.28 -6.60
CA SER A 320 1.84 -23.00 -5.42
C SER A 320 0.43 -23.55 -5.62
N TYR A 321 -0.11 -24.10 -4.57
CA TYR A 321 -1.52 -24.43 -4.42
C TYR A 321 -2.07 -23.74 -3.18
N THR A 322 -3.19 -23.06 -3.33
CA THR A 322 -3.92 -22.41 -2.24
C THR A 322 -5.35 -22.91 -2.23
N ASP A 323 -5.85 -23.19 -1.05
CA ASP A 323 -7.22 -23.53 -0.72
C ASP A 323 -7.70 -22.53 0.33
N LEU A 324 -8.77 -21.80 0.03
CA LEU A 324 -9.36 -20.78 0.89
C LEU A 324 -10.83 -21.08 1.06
N ASP A 325 -11.23 -21.38 2.28
CA ASP A 325 -12.61 -21.55 2.70
C ASP A 325 -13.02 -20.32 3.53
N ASN A 326 -14.14 -19.69 3.21
CA ASN A 326 -14.71 -18.58 3.97
C ASN A 326 -16.15 -18.90 4.35
N SER A 327 -16.51 -18.57 5.57
CA SER A 327 -17.91 -18.48 6.01
C SER A 327 -18.19 -17.02 6.35
N TYR A 328 -19.29 -16.48 5.89
CA TYR A 328 -19.67 -15.10 6.15
C TYR A 328 -21.12 -14.97 6.61
N SER A 329 -21.36 -14.00 7.46
CA SER A 329 -22.68 -13.63 7.93
C SER A 329 -22.81 -12.11 7.94
N GLY A 330 -24.06 -11.61 7.96
CA GLY A 330 -24.24 -10.17 7.98
C GLY A 330 -25.68 -9.73 7.94
N SER A 331 -25.80 -8.39 7.98
CA SER A 331 -27.10 -7.73 7.87
C SER A 331 -26.91 -6.27 7.50
N ARG A 332 -27.89 -5.70 6.82
CA ARG A 332 -27.99 -4.27 6.63
C ARG A 332 -29.41 -3.82 6.94
N ILE A 333 -29.54 -3.09 8.02
CA ILE A 333 -30.84 -2.72 8.54
C ILE A 333 -30.93 -1.20 8.72
N TYR A 334 -32.06 -0.64 8.29
CA TYR A 334 -32.40 0.76 8.48
C TYR A 334 -33.39 0.86 9.64
N GLY A 335 -33.06 1.60 10.70
CA GLY A 335 -33.97 1.83 11.84
C GLY A 335 -33.27 2.31 13.11
N ASP A 336 -34.06 2.47 14.17
CA ASP A 336 -33.61 3.15 15.39
C ASP A 336 -32.68 2.30 16.27
N ASP A 337 -32.80 0.99 16.21
CA ASP A 337 -31.98 0.11 17.03
C ASP A 337 -31.84 -1.28 16.38
N PHE A 338 -30.61 -1.74 16.25
CA PHE A 338 -30.34 -3.02 15.63
C PHE A 338 -30.42 -4.19 16.62
N ASP A 339 -30.00 -3.97 17.86
CA ASP A 339 -29.70 -5.07 18.76
C ASP A 339 -30.88 -5.55 19.61
N VAL A 340 -31.92 -4.74 19.80
CA VAL A 340 -33.06 -5.10 20.66
C VAL A 340 -34.35 -4.57 20.09
N GLY A 341 -35.20 -5.45 19.57
CA GLY A 341 -36.57 -5.10 19.22
C GLY A 341 -36.72 -4.26 17.97
N TYR A 342 -35.77 -4.34 17.06
CA TYR A 342 -35.80 -3.64 15.79
C TYR A 342 -37.17 -3.84 15.09
N THR A 343 -37.87 -2.78 14.86
CA THR A 343 -39.04 -2.75 14.01
C THR A 343 -38.71 -1.88 12.79
N PRO A 344 -38.63 -2.46 11.57
CA PRO A 344 -38.33 -1.68 10.38
C PRO A 344 -39.36 -0.53 10.26
N ASN A 345 -38.87 0.71 10.14
CA ASN A 345 -39.70 1.85 9.90
C ASN A 345 -40.28 1.78 8.48
N ALA A 346 -41.60 1.89 8.34
CA ALA A 346 -42.34 1.81 7.08
C ALA A 346 -41.85 2.80 6.00
N LEU A 347 -41.12 3.83 6.35
CA LEU A 347 -40.59 4.87 5.44
C LEU A 347 -39.15 4.57 4.94
N ASN A 348 -38.49 3.54 5.44
CA ASN A 348 -37.03 3.40 5.32
C ASN A 348 -36.55 2.46 4.23
N GLY A 349 -37.41 1.95 3.40
CA GLY A 349 -36.92 1.16 2.27
C GLY A 349 -36.62 -0.30 2.61
N ILE A 350 -35.72 -0.88 1.86
CA ILE A 350 -35.44 -2.31 1.83
C ILE A 350 -34.05 -2.55 2.48
N GLY A 351 -34.03 -3.46 3.42
CA GLY A 351 -32.82 -4.00 4.01
C GLY A 351 -32.76 -5.52 3.91
N TYR A 352 -31.75 -6.12 4.43
CA TYR A 352 -31.63 -7.57 4.62
C TYR A 352 -31.10 -7.89 6.01
N GLN A 353 -31.46 -9.03 6.52
CA GLN A 353 -30.99 -9.55 7.81
C GLN A 353 -30.69 -11.04 7.68
N ASP A 354 -30.00 -11.55 8.67
CA ASP A 354 -29.67 -12.98 8.78
C ASP A 354 -29.04 -13.53 7.47
N MET A 355 -28.19 -12.70 6.85
CA MET A 355 -27.37 -13.16 5.74
C MET A 355 -26.35 -14.16 6.27
N SER A 356 -26.22 -15.29 5.60
CA SER A 356 -25.18 -16.27 5.84
C SER A 356 -24.79 -16.93 4.54
N GLY A 357 -23.55 -17.34 4.43
CA GLY A 357 -23.04 -18.02 3.27
C GLY A 357 -21.62 -18.54 3.45
N ASP A 358 -21.25 -19.36 2.51
CA ASP A 358 -19.91 -19.93 2.43
C ASP A 358 -19.34 -19.67 1.04
N SER A 359 -18.03 -19.53 0.97
CA SER A 359 -17.31 -19.48 -0.32
C SER A 359 -16.02 -20.25 -0.25
N ARG A 360 -15.67 -20.89 -1.34
CA ARG A 360 -14.45 -21.64 -1.47
C ARG A 360 -13.69 -21.26 -2.72
N LYS A 361 -12.36 -21.16 -2.62
CA LYS A 361 -11.48 -20.86 -3.75
C LYS A 361 -10.26 -21.77 -3.76
N HIS A 362 -10.01 -22.39 -4.91
CA HIS A 362 -8.78 -23.11 -5.20
C HIS A 362 -7.92 -22.32 -6.20
N GLU A 363 -6.65 -22.11 -5.90
CA GLU A 363 -5.70 -21.49 -6.80
C GLU A 363 -4.49 -22.37 -7.04
N TYR A 364 -4.12 -22.52 -8.31
CA TYR A 364 -2.92 -23.22 -8.77
C TYR A 364 -2.04 -22.25 -9.54
N VAL A 365 -0.78 -22.08 -9.14
CA VAL A 365 0.16 -21.19 -9.81
C VAL A 365 1.43 -21.94 -10.16
N LEU A 366 1.83 -21.88 -11.44
CA LEU A 366 3.13 -22.35 -11.94
C LEU A 366 3.91 -21.17 -12.50
N ASN A 367 5.14 -20.97 -12.02
CA ASN A 367 6.06 -19.96 -12.53
C ASN A 367 7.31 -20.64 -13.08
N LEU A 368 7.73 -20.23 -14.27
CA LEU A 368 8.96 -20.69 -14.93
C LEU A 368 9.76 -19.48 -15.38
N ASN A 369 11.04 -19.39 -15.00
CA ASN A 369 11.92 -18.31 -15.39
C ASN A 369 13.26 -18.85 -15.88
N LEU A 370 13.75 -18.27 -16.96
CA LEU A 370 15.08 -18.59 -17.51
C LEU A 370 15.87 -17.29 -17.69
N PHE A 371 16.95 -17.14 -16.94
CA PHE A 371 17.93 -16.11 -17.19
C PHE A 371 19.07 -16.66 -18.05
N THR A 372 19.41 -15.98 -19.13
CA THR A 372 20.51 -16.39 -19.99
C THR A 372 21.26 -15.20 -20.57
N VAL A 373 22.56 -15.39 -20.75
CA VAL A 373 23.45 -14.48 -21.48
C VAL A 373 23.94 -15.20 -22.75
N PRO A 374 23.11 -15.25 -23.81
CA PRO A 374 23.43 -16.03 -25.03
C PRO A 374 24.59 -15.44 -25.82
N LEU A 375 24.74 -14.13 -25.78
CA LEU A 375 25.81 -13.39 -26.45
C LEU A 375 26.45 -12.42 -25.45
N HIS A 376 27.68 -12.05 -25.65
CA HIS A 376 28.37 -11.05 -24.83
C HIS A 376 27.56 -9.73 -24.79
N HIS A 377 27.36 -9.16 -23.63
CA HIS A 377 26.57 -7.95 -23.38
C HIS A 377 25.05 -8.06 -23.62
N PHE A 378 24.53 -9.22 -23.96
CA PHE A 378 23.12 -9.41 -24.20
C PHE A 378 22.51 -10.36 -23.18
N THR A 379 21.58 -9.87 -22.37
CA THR A 379 20.82 -10.65 -21.39
C THR A 379 19.40 -10.87 -21.89
N LEU A 380 18.89 -12.09 -21.72
CA LEU A 380 17.56 -12.50 -22.11
C LEU A 380 16.92 -13.22 -20.92
N VAL A 381 15.70 -12.79 -20.55
CA VAL A 381 14.93 -13.39 -19.45
C VAL A 381 13.50 -13.66 -19.91
N PRO A 382 13.23 -14.82 -20.53
CA PRO A 382 11.86 -15.27 -20.72
C PRO A 382 11.29 -15.83 -19.40
N SER A 383 10.03 -15.57 -19.14
CA SER A 383 9.26 -16.15 -18.06
C SER A 383 7.83 -16.48 -18.48
N VAL A 384 7.28 -17.50 -17.84
CA VAL A 384 5.88 -17.92 -18.03
C VAL A 384 5.27 -18.15 -16.65
N ARG A 385 4.08 -17.61 -16.42
CA ARG A 385 3.23 -17.92 -15.29
C ARG A 385 1.91 -18.46 -15.81
N VAL A 386 1.50 -19.61 -15.27
CA VAL A 386 0.16 -20.16 -15.47
C VAL A 386 -0.55 -20.13 -14.12
N MET A 387 -1.74 -19.58 -14.11
CA MET A 387 -2.61 -19.53 -12.93
C MET A 387 -3.97 -20.11 -13.30
N ARG A 388 -4.50 -20.96 -12.47
CA ARG A 388 -5.87 -21.44 -12.54
C ARG A 388 -6.55 -21.19 -11.20
N GLU A 389 -7.74 -20.63 -11.25
CA GLU A 389 -8.62 -20.41 -10.12
C GLU A 389 -9.96 -21.08 -10.38
N ASP A 390 -10.48 -21.76 -9.37
CA ASP A 390 -11.83 -22.31 -9.35
C ASP A 390 -12.48 -21.80 -8.05
N TRP A 391 -13.70 -21.26 -8.09
CA TRP A 391 -14.38 -20.77 -6.89
C TRP A 391 -15.87 -21.04 -6.94
N ASP A 392 -16.45 -21.24 -5.78
CA ASP A 392 -17.89 -21.34 -5.57
C ASP A 392 -18.30 -20.50 -4.35
N ALA A 393 -19.54 -20.03 -4.34
CA ALA A 393 -20.11 -19.31 -3.21
C ALA A 393 -21.63 -19.46 -3.17
N ASP A 394 -22.13 -19.67 -1.96
CA ASP A 394 -23.56 -19.73 -1.65
C ASP A 394 -23.91 -18.68 -0.60
N SER A 395 -25.08 -18.07 -0.70
CA SER A 395 -25.60 -17.23 0.37
C SER A 395 -27.12 -17.26 0.47
N THR A 396 -27.60 -17.02 1.67
CA THR A 396 -29.01 -16.79 1.96
C THR A 396 -29.19 -15.55 2.80
N ALA A 397 -30.25 -14.80 2.61
CA ALA A 397 -30.63 -13.66 3.43
C ALA A 397 -32.14 -13.50 3.50
N ILE A 398 -32.66 -12.83 4.53
CA ILE A 398 -34.06 -12.45 4.64
C ILE A 398 -34.20 -10.99 4.24
N GLN A 399 -34.94 -10.72 3.17
CA GLN A 399 -35.23 -9.34 2.81
C GLN A 399 -36.27 -8.74 3.74
N THR A 400 -35.98 -7.55 4.26
CA THR A 400 -36.91 -6.77 5.08
C THR A 400 -37.46 -5.61 4.28
N SER A 401 -38.77 -5.32 4.41
CA SER A 401 -39.41 -4.10 3.91
C SER A 401 -40.21 -3.44 5.02
N GLY A 402 -40.24 -2.11 5.01
CA GLY A 402 -40.78 -1.31 6.10
C GLY A 402 -42.27 -1.50 6.43
N ALA A 403 -43.09 -2.09 5.56
CA ALA A 403 -44.53 -2.28 5.79
C ALA A 403 -44.94 -3.73 6.06
N ASN A 404 -44.15 -4.67 5.63
CA ASN A 404 -44.31 -6.11 5.89
C ASN A 404 -42.90 -6.71 5.82
N PRO A 405 -42.42 -7.43 6.84
CA PRO A 405 -41.29 -8.29 6.60
C PRO A 405 -41.69 -9.21 5.45
N LEU A 406 -41.10 -9.00 4.26
CA LEU A 406 -41.24 -9.96 3.19
C LEU A 406 -40.58 -11.22 3.74
N THR A 407 -41.38 -12.22 4.06
CA THR A 407 -40.92 -13.54 4.50
C THR A 407 -40.38 -14.32 3.31
N GLY A 408 -39.54 -13.70 2.51
CA GLY A 408 -38.86 -14.34 1.39
C GLY A 408 -37.38 -14.42 1.67
N SER A 409 -36.81 -15.61 1.57
CA SER A 409 -35.34 -15.73 1.51
C SER A 409 -34.88 -15.23 0.13
N ILE A 410 -33.76 -14.54 0.14
CA ILE A 410 -32.95 -14.30 -1.04
C ILE A 410 -31.88 -15.38 -1.01
N ASP A 411 -31.87 -16.22 -2.01
CA ASP A 411 -30.82 -17.23 -2.15
C ASP A 411 -29.93 -16.83 -3.32
N SER A 412 -28.63 -17.01 -3.18
CA SER A 412 -27.64 -16.73 -4.24
C SER A 412 -26.62 -17.85 -4.29
N ASN A 413 -26.30 -18.28 -5.50
CA ASN A 413 -25.26 -19.23 -5.80
C ASN A 413 -24.40 -18.69 -6.93
N THR A 414 -23.10 -18.82 -6.78
CA THR A 414 -22.10 -18.39 -7.77
C THR A 414 -21.05 -19.48 -7.91
N ASP A 415 -20.75 -19.86 -9.14
CA ASP A 415 -19.70 -20.81 -9.50
C ASP A 415 -18.85 -20.21 -10.62
N GLY A 416 -17.54 -20.33 -10.56
CA GLY A 416 -16.68 -19.75 -11.57
C GLY A 416 -15.30 -20.39 -11.66
N ASP A 417 -14.70 -20.25 -12.82
CA ASP A 417 -13.32 -20.64 -13.06
C ASP A 417 -12.58 -19.62 -13.94
N LEU A 418 -11.27 -19.64 -13.84
CA LEU A 418 -10.39 -18.78 -14.61
C LEU A 418 -9.06 -19.47 -14.84
N ILE A 419 -8.55 -19.38 -16.05
CA ILE A 419 -7.17 -19.71 -16.39
C ILE A 419 -6.46 -18.51 -17.01
N ASP A 420 -5.32 -18.12 -16.44
CA ASP A 420 -4.43 -17.08 -16.97
C ASP A 420 -3.08 -17.64 -17.35
N VAL A 421 -2.63 -17.35 -18.57
CA VAL A 421 -1.25 -17.59 -19.00
C VAL A 421 -0.57 -16.25 -19.25
N ARG A 422 0.43 -15.94 -18.42
CA ARG A 422 1.24 -14.74 -18.57
C ARG A 422 2.63 -15.08 -19.10
N GLU A 423 2.97 -14.47 -20.21
CA GLU A 423 4.29 -14.56 -20.82
C GLU A 423 5.02 -13.24 -20.68
N ARG A 424 6.31 -13.30 -20.41
CA ARG A 424 7.16 -12.12 -20.30
C ARG A 424 8.51 -12.38 -20.96
N LEU A 425 8.97 -11.43 -21.74
CA LEU A 425 10.28 -11.43 -22.35
C LEU A 425 11.01 -10.13 -22.00
N GLU A 426 12.11 -10.23 -21.25
CA GLU A 426 12.95 -9.09 -20.93
C GLU A 426 14.30 -9.20 -21.65
N LEU A 427 14.70 -8.11 -22.26
CA LEU A 427 15.93 -7.97 -23.02
C LEU A 427 16.75 -6.84 -22.42
N ARG A 428 18.05 -7.07 -22.23
CA ARG A 428 19.00 -6.02 -21.84
C ARG A 428 20.26 -6.12 -22.68
N TYR A 429 20.70 -4.98 -23.20
CA TYR A 429 21.90 -4.87 -24.03
C TYR A 429 22.85 -3.78 -23.51
N THR A 430 24.10 -4.14 -23.29
CA THR A 430 25.15 -3.25 -22.75
C THR A 430 26.38 -3.18 -23.68
N GLY A 431 26.25 -3.60 -24.94
CA GLY A 431 27.37 -3.63 -25.90
C GLY A 431 27.71 -2.28 -26.55
N VAL A 432 26.85 -1.28 -26.41
CA VAL A 432 27.18 0.08 -26.83
C VAL A 432 27.85 0.84 -25.68
N THR A 433 28.99 1.40 -25.93
CA THR A 433 29.73 2.17 -24.92
C THR A 433 28.87 3.29 -24.35
N ASN A 434 28.81 3.38 -23.01
CA ASN A 434 28.02 4.36 -22.25
C ASN A 434 26.49 4.24 -22.40
N TRP A 435 25.98 3.13 -22.92
CA TRP A 435 24.55 2.87 -23.01
C TRP A 435 24.15 1.56 -22.34
N VAL A 436 22.99 1.58 -21.71
CA VAL A 436 22.24 0.39 -21.30
C VAL A 436 20.87 0.49 -21.96
N LEU A 437 20.56 -0.46 -22.81
CA LEU A 437 19.26 -0.54 -23.48
C LEU A 437 18.46 -1.69 -22.89
N SER A 438 17.18 -1.48 -22.70
CA SER A 438 16.24 -2.50 -22.22
C SER A 438 14.95 -2.47 -23.03
N ALA A 439 14.40 -3.65 -23.25
CA ALA A 439 13.07 -3.83 -23.82
C ALA A 439 12.37 -4.96 -23.07
N ARG A 440 11.06 -4.82 -22.85
CA ARG A 440 10.25 -5.81 -22.18
C ARG A 440 8.89 -5.91 -22.85
N GLY A 441 8.47 -7.12 -23.17
CA GLY A 441 7.13 -7.46 -23.61
C GLY A 441 6.47 -8.36 -22.56
N GLU A 442 5.21 -8.10 -22.26
CA GLU A 442 4.38 -8.91 -21.37
C GLU A 442 3.03 -9.14 -22.05
N TRP A 443 2.57 -10.38 -22.01
CA TRP A 443 1.29 -10.79 -22.55
C TRP A 443 0.59 -11.64 -21.50
N THR A 444 -0.70 -11.42 -21.30
CA THR A 444 -1.56 -12.28 -20.48
C THR A 444 -2.77 -12.64 -21.29
N GLN A 445 -3.03 -13.92 -21.41
CA GLN A 445 -4.23 -14.47 -22.01
C GLN A 445 -5.00 -15.20 -20.91
N GLY A 446 -6.26 -14.85 -20.73
CA GLY A 446 -7.12 -15.44 -19.73
C GLY A 446 -8.47 -15.79 -20.34
N GLU A 447 -9.01 -16.90 -19.90
CA GLU A 447 -10.37 -17.36 -20.21
C GLU A 447 -11.02 -17.83 -18.91
N GLY A 448 -12.28 -17.50 -18.69
CA GLY A 448 -13.02 -17.85 -17.51
C GLY A 448 -14.51 -18.00 -17.76
N SER A 449 -15.18 -18.57 -16.78
CA SER A 449 -16.64 -18.68 -16.75
C SER A 449 -17.17 -18.26 -15.39
N LEU A 450 -18.39 -17.73 -15.36
CA LEU A 450 -19.09 -17.32 -14.16
C LEU A 450 -20.59 -17.62 -14.31
N ASP A 451 -21.07 -18.52 -13.49
CA ASP A 451 -22.48 -18.87 -13.36
C ASP A 451 -23.07 -18.20 -12.11
N GLU A 452 -24.12 -17.40 -12.27
CA GLU A 452 -24.78 -16.70 -11.17
C GLU A 452 -26.26 -17.00 -11.16
N ASN A 453 -26.73 -17.52 -10.03
CA ASN A 453 -28.14 -17.77 -9.78
C ASN A 453 -28.54 -17.11 -8.46
N GLY A 454 -29.69 -16.44 -8.41
CA GLY A 454 -30.12 -15.86 -7.16
C GLY A 454 -31.33 -14.97 -7.28
N GLY A 455 -31.93 -14.62 -6.13
CA GLY A 455 -33.00 -13.65 -6.04
C GLY A 455 -34.15 -14.05 -5.13
N LEU A 456 -35.21 -13.25 -5.16
CA LEU A 456 -36.46 -13.44 -4.42
C LEU A 456 -37.42 -14.36 -5.16
N GLY A 457 -37.17 -15.67 -5.12
CA GLY A 457 -38.03 -16.66 -5.76
C GLY A 457 -38.03 -16.56 -7.28
N PRO A 458 -38.92 -17.32 -7.96
CA PRO A 458 -38.84 -17.52 -9.41
C PRO A 458 -39.16 -16.30 -10.27
N THR A 459 -39.71 -15.23 -9.70
CA THR A 459 -40.15 -14.05 -10.46
C THR A 459 -39.23 -12.86 -10.39
N LEU A 460 -38.23 -12.87 -9.49
CA LEU A 460 -37.23 -11.80 -9.30
C LEU A 460 -35.83 -12.34 -9.25
N GLY A 461 -35.62 -13.55 -9.74
CA GLY A 461 -34.32 -14.19 -9.79
C GLY A 461 -33.39 -13.60 -10.85
N ILE A 462 -32.11 -13.78 -10.65
CA ILE A 462 -31.06 -13.60 -11.66
C ILE A 462 -30.58 -15.00 -12.03
N GLN A 463 -30.53 -15.29 -13.30
CA GLN A 463 -29.82 -16.43 -13.86
C GLN A 463 -28.94 -15.91 -14.97
N ARG A 464 -27.65 -16.04 -14.82
CA ARG A 464 -26.68 -15.50 -15.77
C ARG A 464 -25.49 -16.43 -15.88
N GLU A 465 -25.17 -16.78 -17.09
CA GLU A 465 -23.92 -17.44 -17.47
C GLU A 465 -23.06 -16.41 -18.20
N THR A 466 -21.82 -16.26 -17.81
CA THR A 466 -20.86 -15.32 -18.40
C THR A 466 -19.60 -16.07 -18.78
N GLU A 467 -19.25 -16.02 -20.05
CA GLU A 467 -17.91 -16.37 -20.52
C GLU A 467 -17.07 -15.09 -20.57
N ASP A 468 -15.94 -15.05 -19.88
CA ASP A 468 -14.99 -13.95 -19.93
C ASP A 468 -13.70 -14.34 -20.62
N SER A 469 -13.19 -13.44 -21.46
CA SER A 469 -11.87 -13.54 -22.01
C SER A 469 -11.10 -12.25 -21.78
N ARG A 470 -9.80 -12.38 -21.57
CA ARG A 470 -8.92 -11.23 -21.35
C ARG A 470 -7.60 -11.37 -22.09
N PHE A 471 -7.21 -10.25 -22.70
CA PHE A 471 -5.92 -10.16 -23.38
C PHE A 471 -5.22 -8.86 -22.98
N PHE A 472 -4.16 -8.98 -22.15
CA PHE A 472 -3.38 -7.85 -21.70
C PHE A 472 -2.02 -7.85 -22.36
N GLN A 473 -1.58 -6.67 -22.75
CA GLN A 473 -0.30 -6.47 -23.41
C GLN A 473 0.41 -5.27 -22.78
N LYS A 474 1.72 -5.41 -22.53
CA LYS A 474 2.55 -4.29 -22.12
C LYS A 474 3.89 -4.35 -22.80
N TYR A 475 4.25 -3.27 -23.48
CA TYR A 475 5.51 -3.10 -24.16
C TYR A 475 6.28 -1.95 -23.52
N SER A 476 7.45 -2.22 -22.95
CA SER A 476 8.26 -1.21 -22.29
C SER A 476 9.62 -1.11 -22.97
N LEU A 477 10.07 0.12 -23.17
CA LEU A 477 11.40 0.43 -23.70
C LEU A 477 12.13 1.34 -22.71
N GLY A 478 13.43 1.14 -22.55
CA GLY A 478 14.26 1.97 -21.70
C GLY A 478 15.66 2.12 -22.24
N ALA A 479 16.22 3.31 -22.08
CA ALA A 479 17.58 3.62 -22.44
C ALA A 479 18.24 4.46 -21.35
N ARG A 480 19.34 4.00 -20.83
CA ARG A 480 20.18 4.76 -19.91
C ARG A 480 21.48 5.13 -20.61
N TRP A 481 21.77 6.42 -20.66
CA TRP A 481 22.91 7.00 -21.36
C TRP A 481 23.84 7.73 -20.38
N TYR A 482 25.13 7.46 -20.46
CA TYR A 482 26.19 8.09 -19.70
C TYR A 482 27.09 8.95 -20.62
N PRO A 483 26.63 10.11 -21.12
CA PRO A 483 27.38 10.90 -22.08
C PRO A 483 28.77 11.30 -21.57
N ILE A 484 28.84 11.65 -20.31
CA ILE A 484 30.07 11.94 -19.58
C ILE A 484 29.96 11.44 -18.14
N ARG A 485 31.05 11.29 -17.43
CA ARG A 485 31.14 10.70 -16.08
C ARG A 485 30.20 11.32 -15.02
N ARG A 486 29.67 12.53 -15.28
CA ARG A 486 28.84 13.28 -14.32
C ARG A 486 27.40 13.48 -14.77
N VAL A 487 27.02 12.87 -15.86
CA VAL A 487 25.70 12.99 -16.46
C VAL A 487 25.14 11.62 -16.71
N THR A 488 23.93 11.39 -16.23
CA THR A 488 23.12 10.21 -16.57
C THR A 488 21.78 10.70 -17.11
N VAL A 489 21.40 10.16 -18.25
CA VAL A 489 20.09 10.38 -18.85
C VAL A 489 19.38 9.04 -18.92
N ASP A 490 18.26 8.94 -18.25
CA ASP A 490 17.34 7.81 -18.36
C ASP A 490 16.13 8.25 -19.18
N VAL A 491 15.80 7.50 -20.19
CA VAL A 491 14.60 7.69 -21.01
C VAL A 491 13.86 6.35 -21.03
N GLY A 492 12.60 6.37 -20.74
CA GLY A 492 11.76 5.17 -20.73
C GLY A 492 10.32 5.48 -21.05
N GLY A 493 9.57 4.44 -21.33
CA GLY A 493 8.14 4.52 -21.49
C GLY A 493 7.56 3.15 -21.76
N TYR A 494 6.24 3.08 -21.69
CA TYR A 494 5.51 1.87 -22.03
C TYR A 494 4.18 2.20 -22.72
N TYR A 495 3.73 1.22 -23.48
CA TYR A 495 2.37 1.15 -23.98
C TYR A 495 1.71 -0.10 -23.41
N LYS A 496 0.52 0.06 -22.83
CA LYS A 496 -0.25 -0.99 -22.18
C LYS A 496 -1.67 -1.01 -22.71
N ILE A 497 -2.16 -2.20 -23.01
CA ILE A 497 -3.55 -2.47 -23.39
C ILE A 497 -4.05 -3.60 -22.47
N ASN A 498 -5.19 -3.39 -21.81
CA ASN A 498 -5.91 -4.45 -21.12
C ASN A 498 -7.30 -4.54 -21.74
N ASN A 499 -7.56 -5.59 -22.47
CA ASN A 499 -8.86 -5.86 -23.06
C ASN A 499 -9.57 -6.95 -22.28
N TYR A 500 -10.85 -6.69 -21.92
CA TYR A 500 -11.79 -7.63 -21.33
C TYR A 500 -12.98 -7.76 -22.26
N GLU A 501 -13.38 -8.97 -22.57
CA GLU A 501 -14.57 -9.30 -23.35
C GLU A 501 -15.46 -10.24 -22.54
N TYR A 502 -16.76 -9.98 -22.55
CA TYR A 502 -17.75 -10.72 -21.80
C TYR A 502 -18.89 -11.14 -22.74
N ASP A 503 -19.21 -12.42 -22.74
CA ASP A 503 -20.39 -12.98 -23.40
C ASP A 503 -21.36 -13.45 -22.30
N HIS A 504 -22.56 -12.88 -22.31
CA HIS A 504 -23.56 -13.11 -21.27
C HIS A 504 -24.79 -13.77 -21.85
N ASP A 505 -25.15 -14.91 -21.32
CA ASP A 505 -26.47 -15.49 -21.46
C ASP A 505 -27.37 -15.06 -20.30
N PHE A 506 -28.48 -14.40 -20.62
CA PHE A 506 -29.40 -13.82 -19.64
C PHE A 506 -30.71 -14.58 -19.57
N ASP A 507 -31.23 -14.76 -18.34
CA ASP A 507 -32.63 -15.04 -18.16
C ASP A 507 -33.48 -13.78 -18.49
N SER A 508 -34.31 -13.89 -19.51
CA SER A 508 -35.18 -12.79 -19.97
C SER A 508 -36.23 -12.39 -18.96
N THR A 509 -36.54 -13.23 -17.97
CA THR A 509 -37.53 -12.96 -16.92
C THR A 509 -36.99 -12.10 -15.78
N ALA A 510 -35.67 -12.03 -15.62
CA ALA A 510 -35.06 -11.29 -14.53
C ALA A 510 -35.17 -9.77 -14.62
N ASN A 511 -35.66 -9.24 -15.72
CA ASN A 511 -35.71 -7.81 -16.01
C ASN A 511 -37.11 -7.25 -16.11
N ASP A 512 -37.93 -7.50 -15.12
CA ASP A 512 -39.35 -7.09 -15.07
C ASP A 512 -39.53 -5.58 -14.87
N SER A 513 -38.53 -4.86 -14.40
CA SER A 513 -38.49 -3.41 -14.43
C SER A 513 -37.42 -2.97 -15.42
N ALA A 514 -37.82 -2.21 -16.42
CA ALA A 514 -36.98 -1.69 -17.50
C ALA A 514 -35.67 -0.96 -17.09
N ASN A 515 -35.39 -0.88 -15.79
CA ASN A 515 -34.25 -0.14 -15.22
C ASN A 515 -33.38 -0.98 -14.30
N ARG A 516 -33.58 -2.28 -14.15
CA ARG A 516 -32.87 -3.04 -13.11
C ARG A 516 -31.41 -3.31 -13.47
N TYR A 517 -31.14 -3.60 -14.74
CA TYR A 517 -29.80 -3.80 -15.27
C TYR A 517 -29.75 -3.25 -16.70
N PRO A 518 -29.72 -1.91 -16.86
CA PRO A 518 -29.86 -1.27 -18.17
C PRO A 518 -28.70 -1.60 -19.11
N ALA A 519 -27.53 -1.98 -18.57
CA ALA A 519 -26.39 -2.32 -19.38
C ALA A 519 -25.47 -3.29 -18.63
N TYR A 520 -25.27 -4.48 -19.19
CA TYR A 520 -24.12 -5.32 -18.85
C TYR A 520 -22.94 -4.92 -19.73
N LEU A 521 -21.73 -5.12 -19.25
CA LEU A 521 -20.53 -4.90 -20.05
C LEU A 521 -20.35 -6.07 -21.01
N ALA A 522 -20.12 -5.77 -22.31
CA ALA A 522 -19.66 -6.75 -23.28
C ALA A 522 -18.17 -6.62 -23.58
N MET A 523 -17.62 -5.41 -23.40
CA MET A 523 -16.18 -5.17 -23.57
C MET A 523 -15.76 -3.98 -22.72
N GLN A 524 -14.55 -4.07 -22.17
CA GLN A 524 -13.87 -2.93 -21.56
C GLN A 524 -12.40 -2.95 -21.96
N ASN A 525 -11.93 -1.87 -22.56
CA ASN A 525 -10.55 -1.70 -23.03
C ASN A 525 -9.88 -0.56 -22.27
N PHE A 526 -8.72 -0.83 -21.69
CA PHE A 526 -7.89 0.14 -20.99
C PHE A 526 -6.61 0.33 -21.77
N GLU A 527 -6.37 1.53 -22.26
CA GLU A 527 -5.15 1.88 -22.96
C GLU A 527 -4.33 2.88 -22.12
N THR A 528 -3.03 2.70 -22.07
CA THR A 528 -2.13 3.64 -21.38
C THR A 528 -0.84 3.79 -22.16
N LEU A 529 -0.50 5.03 -22.46
CA LEU A 529 0.80 5.44 -22.98
C LEU A 529 1.55 6.21 -21.88
N ASP A 530 2.74 5.74 -21.52
CA ASP A 530 3.64 6.40 -20.56
C ASP A 530 4.97 6.74 -21.23
N GLY A 531 5.48 7.92 -20.94
CA GLY A 531 6.80 8.34 -21.35
C GLY A 531 7.48 9.15 -20.24
N ASN A 532 8.72 8.79 -19.89
CA ASN A 532 9.45 9.48 -18.85
C ASN A 532 10.90 9.75 -19.22
N VAL A 533 11.42 10.87 -18.70
CA VAL A 533 12.82 11.27 -18.83
C VAL A 533 13.35 11.68 -17.47
N ARG A 534 14.49 11.13 -17.08
CA ARG A 534 15.20 11.50 -15.86
C ARG A 534 16.63 11.91 -16.22
N LEU A 535 16.99 13.12 -15.82
CA LEU A 535 18.33 13.69 -15.97
C LEU A 535 18.98 13.78 -14.59
N THR A 536 20.11 13.13 -14.41
CA THR A 536 20.94 13.28 -13.22
C THR A 536 22.25 13.97 -13.58
N LEU A 537 22.49 15.14 -13.01
CA LEU A 537 23.67 15.98 -13.21
C LEU A 537 24.49 16.09 -11.93
N ARG A 538 25.79 15.91 -12.03
CA ARG A 538 26.75 16.18 -10.94
C ARG A 538 27.78 17.20 -11.42
N PRO A 539 27.39 18.49 -11.60
CA PRO A 539 28.31 19.51 -12.16
C PRO A 539 29.55 19.70 -11.32
N HIS A 540 29.43 19.46 -10.01
CA HIS A 540 30.51 19.47 -9.06
C HIS A 540 30.35 18.30 -8.07
N GLN A 541 31.43 17.88 -7.42
CA GLN A 541 31.39 16.80 -6.40
C GLN A 541 30.45 17.11 -5.22
N LYS A 542 30.18 18.40 -4.99
CA LYS A 542 29.32 18.93 -3.92
C LYS A 542 27.88 19.20 -4.35
N VAL A 543 27.53 19.01 -5.61
CA VAL A 543 26.20 19.31 -6.16
C VAL A 543 25.69 18.13 -6.96
N SER A 544 24.50 17.69 -6.65
CA SER A 544 23.74 16.73 -7.44
C SER A 544 22.37 17.32 -7.76
N LEU A 545 22.00 17.26 -9.02
CA LEU A 545 20.70 17.70 -9.53
C LEU A 545 20.03 16.48 -10.17
N MET A 546 18.77 16.25 -9.87
CA MET A 546 17.95 15.24 -10.54
C MET A 546 16.64 15.89 -10.98
N SER A 547 16.40 15.88 -12.28
CA SER A 547 15.14 16.34 -12.89
C SER A 547 14.44 15.13 -13.51
N ARG A 548 13.14 15.01 -13.27
CA ARG A 548 12.27 13.99 -13.87
C ARG A 548 11.06 14.68 -14.49
N TYR A 549 10.70 14.25 -15.66
CA TYR A 549 9.42 14.52 -16.27
C TYR A 549 8.78 13.22 -16.69
N GLU A 550 7.48 13.09 -16.46
CA GLU A 550 6.68 11.95 -16.88
C GLU A 550 5.37 12.45 -17.48
N PHE A 551 4.99 11.83 -18.55
CA PHE A 551 3.74 12.02 -19.25
C PHE A 551 3.00 10.68 -19.29
N GLN A 552 1.72 10.70 -18.93
CA GLN A 552 0.83 9.54 -19.03
C GLN A 552 -0.46 9.99 -19.69
N ASP A 553 -0.93 9.16 -20.61
CA ASP A 553 -2.19 9.28 -21.31
C ASP A 553 -2.92 7.94 -21.19
N SER A 554 -4.11 7.93 -20.61
CA SER A 554 -4.87 6.72 -20.31
C SER A 554 -6.34 6.89 -20.68
N ALA A 555 -6.87 5.95 -21.47
CA ALA A 555 -8.26 5.93 -21.89
C ALA A 555 -8.95 4.63 -21.47
N ILE A 556 -10.24 4.70 -21.24
CA ILE A 556 -11.12 3.54 -21.00
C ILE A 556 -12.28 3.60 -21.97
N ASP A 557 -12.35 2.61 -22.86
CA ASP A 557 -13.49 2.40 -23.75
C ASP A 557 -14.37 1.27 -23.21
N THR A 558 -15.66 1.49 -23.16
CA THR A 558 -16.64 0.54 -22.64
C THR A 558 -17.72 0.29 -23.65
N LYS A 559 -18.02 -0.97 -23.92
CA LYS A 559 -19.12 -1.40 -24.77
C LYS A 559 -20.12 -2.17 -23.92
N PRO A 560 -21.37 -1.67 -23.77
CA PRO A 560 -22.42 -2.41 -23.11
C PRO A 560 -22.90 -3.58 -23.96
N ALA A 561 -23.52 -4.57 -23.33
CA ALA A 561 -24.14 -5.68 -24.04
C ALA A 561 -25.26 -5.18 -24.98
N SER A 562 -25.47 -5.89 -26.07
CA SER A 562 -26.41 -5.51 -27.14
C SER A 562 -27.83 -5.30 -26.66
N ILE A 563 -28.26 -5.96 -25.59
CA ILE A 563 -29.59 -5.83 -24.97
C ILE A 563 -29.83 -4.40 -24.43
N SER A 564 -28.78 -3.64 -24.10
CA SER A 564 -28.90 -2.26 -23.64
C SER A 564 -29.36 -1.29 -24.73
N GLY A 565 -29.11 -1.61 -25.99
CA GLY A 565 -29.32 -0.71 -27.13
C GLY A 565 -28.33 0.46 -27.20
N LEU A 566 -27.33 0.51 -26.29
CA LEU A 566 -26.26 1.52 -26.25
C LEU A 566 -25.08 1.10 -27.11
N GLY A 567 -24.38 2.07 -27.69
CA GLY A 567 -23.14 1.86 -28.42
C GLY A 567 -21.92 1.84 -27.50
N GLU A 568 -20.76 1.61 -28.10
CA GLU A 568 -19.46 1.79 -27.44
C GLU A 568 -19.24 3.26 -27.09
N VAL A 569 -18.73 3.53 -25.90
CA VAL A 569 -18.46 4.86 -25.40
C VAL A 569 -17.09 4.91 -24.72
N GLN A 570 -16.38 6.01 -24.87
CA GLN A 570 -15.24 6.32 -24.03
C GLN A 570 -15.74 6.77 -22.67
N THR A 571 -15.40 6.02 -21.64
CA THR A 571 -15.89 6.28 -20.26
C THR A 571 -14.90 7.08 -19.43
N SER A 572 -13.65 7.12 -19.84
CA SER A 572 -12.62 7.95 -19.19
C SER A 572 -11.49 8.26 -20.16
N ASP A 573 -10.98 9.49 -20.06
CA ASP A 573 -9.75 9.94 -20.68
C ASP A 573 -8.96 10.72 -19.63
N MET A 574 -7.72 10.31 -19.33
CA MET A 574 -6.90 10.89 -18.29
C MET A 574 -5.52 11.26 -18.83
N ILE A 575 -5.18 12.52 -18.74
CA ILE A 575 -3.85 13.04 -19.09
C ILE A 575 -3.14 13.52 -17.82
N THR A 576 -1.94 13.01 -17.60
CA THR A 576 -1.15 13.36 -16.41
C THR A 576 0.26 13.79 -16.78
N HIS A 577 0.71 14.92 -16.21
CA HIS A 577 2.06 15.42 -16.28
C HIS A 577 2.67 15.49 -14.89
N ILE A 578 3.85 14.91 -14.70
CA ILE A 578 4.56 14.93 -13.43
C ILE A 578 5.94 15.57 -13.64
N PHE A 579 6.23 16.63 -12.91
CA PHE A 579 7.55 17.24 -12.84
C PHE A 579 8.13 17.02 -11.45
N ALA A 580 9.35 16.50 -11.38
CA ALA A 580 10.07 16.37 -10.14
C ALA A 580 11.49 16.92 -10.27
N GLN A 581 11.90 17.75 -9.31
CA GLN A 581 13.24 18.32 -9.24
C GLN A 581 13.82 18.08 -7.85
N ASN A 582 15.00 17.45 -7.79
CA ASN A 582 15.74 17.28 -6.55
C ASN A 582 17.12 17.92 -6.68
N VAL A 583 17.52 18.65 -5.67
CA VAL A 583 18.81 19.33 -5.57
C VAL A 583 19.46 18.94 -4.26
N THR A 584 20.68 18.44 -4.33
CA THR A 584 21.50 18.18 -3.15
C THR A 584 22.78 19.02 -3.28
N TRP A 585 23.11 19.80 -2.26
CA TRP A 585 24.25 20.69 -2.25
C TRP A 585 24.99 20.66 -0.91
N SER A 586 26.28 20.36 -0.94
CA SER A 586 27.18 20.42 0.21
C SER A 586 28.25 21.48 -0.02
N PRO A 587 27.92 22.81 0.18
CA PRO A 587 28.84 23.91 -0.15
C PRO A 587 30.18 23.79 0.59
N TRP A 588 30.13 23.32 1.84
CA TRP A 588 31.32 22.99 2.64
C TRP A 588 31.03 21.77 3.54
N SER A 589 32.06 21.23 4.17
CA SER A 589 31.98 19.96 4.90
C SER A 589 31.02 19.96 6.12
N ARG A 590 30.57 21.10 6.56
CA ARG A 590 29.66 21.27 7.70
C ARG A 590 28.22 21.58 7.31
N LEU A 591 27.93 21.77 6.03
CA LEU A 591 26.57 22.11 5.58
C LEU A 591 26.14 21.19 4.44
N TYR A 592 25.01 20.57 4.65
CA TYR A 592 24.27 19.79 3.67
C TYR A 592 22.90 20.43 3.46
N LEU A 593 22.51 20.59 2.21
CA LEU A 593 21.22 21.15 1.78
C LEU A 593 20.59 20.19 0.79
N GLN A 594 19.31 19.93 0.97
CA GLN A 594 18.51 19.20 0.02
C GLN A 594 17.19 19.95 -0.22
N ALA A 595 16.79 20.07 -1.47
CA ALA A 595 15.49 20.60 -1.85
C ALA A 595 14.84 19.65 -2.87
N GLY A 596 13.57 19.39 -2.71
CA GLY A 596 12.75 18.61 -3.61
C GLY A 596 11.49 19.40 -3.97
N PHE A 597 11.13 19.42 -5.24
CA PHE A 597 9.92 20.03 -5.75
C PHE A 597 9.21 19.02 -6.64
N ASN A 598 7.90 18.81 -6.44
CA ASN A 598 7.06 18.02 -7.33
C ASN A 598 5.85 18.87 -7.74
N TYR A 599 5.48 18.75 -8.99
CA TYR A 599 4.28 19.36 -9.55
C TYR A 599 3.57 18.34 -10.41
N VAL A 600 2.32 18.07 -10.07
CA VAL A 600 1.44 17.12 -10.77
C VAL A 600 0.29 17.91 -11.36
N VAL A 601 0.05 17.70 -12.64
CA VAL A 601 -1.14 18.17 -13.36
C VAL A 601 -1.81 16.93 -13.92
N SER A 602 -3.03 16.66 -13.50
CA SER A 602 -3.82 15.51 -13.96
C SER A 602 -5.24 15.97 -14.22
N GLU A 603 -5.71 15.68 -15.42
CA GLU A 603 -7.05 15.99 -15.87
C GLU A 603 -7.71 14.69 -16.31
N THR A 604 -8.92 14.46 -15.84
CA THR A 604 -9.73 13.28 -16.18
C THR A 604 -11.04 13.76 -16.77
N GLU A 605 -11.27 13.45 -18.02
CA GLU A 605 -12.54 13.64 -18.71
C GLU A 605 -13.37 12.33 -18.62
N THR A 606 -14.68 12.47 -18.48
CA THR A 606 -15.63 11.36 -18.49
C THR A 606 -16.67 11.58 -19.60
N PRO A 607 -16.30 11.35 -20.88
CA PRO A 607 -17.13 11.72 -22.03
C PRO A 607 -18.56 11.10 -22.00
N ALA A 608 -18.69 9.93 -21.41
CA ALA A 608 -20.00 9.30 -21.23
C ALA A 608 -20.91 10.08 -20.27
N SER A 609 -20.37 10.90 -19.39
CA SER A 609 -21.14 11.71 -18.44
C SER A 609 -21.86 12.89 -19.10
N ASP A 610 -21.41 13.37 -20.26
CA ASP A 610 -22.09 14.37 -21.05
C ASP A 610 -23.49 13.93 -21.43
N VAL A 611 -23.70 12.64 -21.58
CA VAL A 611 -25.00 12.04 -21.88
C VAL A 611 -25.85 11.89 -20.61
N THR A 612 -25.23 11.58 -19.47
CA THR A 612 -25.92 11.34 -18.20
C THR A 612 -25.97 12.60 -17.32
N GLN A 613 -25.10 13.57 -17.54
CA GLN A 613 -24.88 14.77 -16.73
C GLN A 613 -24.51 14.47 -15.26
N ALA A 614 -23.97 13.29 -15.00
CA ALA A 614 -23.75 12.82 -13.65
C ALA A 614 -22.36 13.21 -13.11
N ILE A 615 -21.34 13.20 -13.95
CA ILE A 615 -19.95 13.52 -13.60
C ILE A 615 -19.34 14.24 -14.80
N LEU A 616 -18.75 15.39 -14.55
CA LEU A 616 -18.00 16.16 -15.54
C LEU A 616 -16.50 15.86 -15.44
N ASP A 617 -15.68 16.78 -15.90
CA ASP A 617 -14.24 16.67 -15.83
C ASP A 617 -13.75 16.82 -14.39
N ALA A 618 -12.70 16.12 -14.03
CA ALA A 618 -12.08 16.19 -12.72
C ALA A 618 -10.58 16.52 -12.86
N GLN A 619 -10.08 17.38 -11.99
CA GLN A 619 -8.67 17.74 -11.92
C GLN A 619 -8.05 17.19 -10.63
N ASN A 620 -6.79 16.77 -10.71
CA ASN A 620 -6.01 16.35 -9.56
C ASN A 620 -4.63 17.05 -9.60
N ASN A 621 -4.67 18.37 -9.51
CA ASN A 621 -3.49 19.23 -9.60
C ASN A 621 -2.98 19.53 -8.20
N TYR A 622 -1.70 19.27 -7.96
CA TYR A 622 -1.07 19.64 -6.69
C TYR A 622 0.43 19.83 -6.84
N TRP A 623 1.04 20.50 -5.90
CA TRP A 623 2.49 20.58 -5.80
C TRP A 623 3.01 20.48 -4.38
N THR A 624 4.24 20.02 -4.26
CA THR A 624 4.93 19.87 -2.98
C THR A 624 6.33 20.47 -3.05
N LEU A 625 6.75 21.07 -1.96
CA LEU A 625 8.11 21.52 -1.74
C LEU A 625 8.66 20.91 -0.45
N ASN A 626 9.79 20.25 -0.55
CA ASN A 626 10.52 19.70 0.59
C ASN A 626 11.90 20.37 0.65
N PHE A 627 12.27 20.86 1.81
CA PHE A 627 13.61 21.39 2.06
C PHE A 627 14.16 20.76 3.34
N SER A 628 15.41 20.33 3.29
CA SER A 628 16.12 19.89 4.49
C SER A 628 17.55 20.43 4.50
N SER A 629 18.04 20.76 5.67
CA SER A 629 19.43 21.14 5.88
C SER A 629 20.00 20.52 7.14
N GLY A 630 21.25 20.02 7.04
CA GLY A 630 22.05 19.59 8.16
C GLY A 630 23.26 20.52 8.32
N PHE A 631 23.40 21.15 9.47
CA PHE A 631 24.48 22.05 9.78
C PHE A 631 25.25 21.63 11.05
N VAL A 632 26.50 21.24 10.87
CA VAL A 632 27.41 20.90 11.98
C VAL A 632 27.94 22.22 12.57
N LEU A 633 27.35 22.64 13.72
CA LEU A 633 27.71 23.86 14.43
C LEU A 633 29.12 23.79 15.00
N ASP A 634 29.42 22.72 15.72
CA ASP A 634 30.71 22.37 16.25
C ASP A 634 30.92 20.85 16.26
N ASP A 635 32.04 20.34 16.79
CA ASP A 635 32.37 18.92 16.87
C ASP A 635 31.43 18.09 17.80
N LYS A 636 30.47 18.72 18.44
CA LYS A 636 29.49 18.10 19.36
C LYS A 636 28.06 18.43 19.07
N THR A 637 27.78 19.37 18.15
CA THR A 637 26.45 19.92 17.97
C THR A 637 26.08 19.94 16.50
N ASP A 638 24.95 19.36 16.18
CA ASP A 638 24.34 19.33 14.86
C ASP A 638 22.93 19.94 14.90
N LEU A 639 22.61 20.74 13.87
CA LEU A 639 21.31 21.37 13.69
C LEU A 639 20.71 20.89 12.38
N ASN A 640 19.55 20.27 12.45
CA ASN A 640 18.75 19.86 11.28
C ASN A 640 17.51 20.72 11.20
N LEU A 641 17.27 21.30 10.03
CA LEU A 641 16.06 22.05 9.71
C LEU A 641 15.36 21.35 8.55
N SER A 642 14.05 21.18 8.65
CA SER A 642 13.23 20.72 7.53
C SER A 642 11.99 21.59 7.38
N TYR A 643 11.57 21.75 6.15
CA TYR A 643 10.36 22.44 5.75
C TYR A 643 9.64 21.60 4.72
N PHE A 644 8.34 21.46 4.89
CA PHE A 644 7.43 20.82 3.95
C PHE A 644 6.32 21.80 3.61
N TYR A 645 5.96 21.82 2.34
CA TYR A 645 4.80 22.55 1.83
C TYR A 645 4.02 21.64 0.87
N TYR A 646 2.71 21.68 0.96
CA TYR A 646 1.77 21.06 0.05
C TYR A 646 0.66 22.04 -0.28
N GLN A 647 0.23 22.07 -1.55
CA GLN A 647 -0.95 22.79 -1.99
C GLN A 647 -1.67 21.99 -3.07
N SER A 648 -2.98 21.88 -2.92
CA SER A 648 -3.92 21.48 -3.98
C SER A 648 -4.96 22.57 -4.15
N ASP A 649 -5.37 22.82 -5.39
CA ASP A 649 -6.39 23.80 -5.77
C ASP A 649 -7.13 23.20 -6.97
N ASN A 650 -7.91 22.16 -6.67
CA ASN A 650 -8.58 21.36 -7.70
C ASN A 650 -9.97 20.87 -7.25
N TYR A 651 -10.55 21.52 -6.25
CA TYR A 651 -11.88 21.17 -5.76
C TYR A 651 -12.96 21.66 -6.72
N GLU A 652 -13.83 20.75 -7.14
CA GLU A 652 -15.02 21.04 -7.92
C GLU A 652 -16.27 20.52 -7.23
N ASP A 653 -17.22 21.42 -7.00
CA ASP A 653 -18.53 21.07 -6.41
C ASP A 653 -19.47 20.49 -7.47
N ASN A 654 -19.37 19.18 -7.68
CA ASN A 654 -20.28 18.42 -8.53
C ASN A 654 -21.51 17.89 -7.78
N SER A 655 -21.72 18.31 -6.55
CA SER A 655 -22.73 17.72 -5.66
C SER A 655 -24.17 17.93 -6.13
N ALA A 656 -24.43 18.90 -7.03
CA ALA A 656 -25.72 19.04 -7.69
C ALA A 656 -26.04 17.89 -8.65
N PHE A 657 -25.05 17.20 -9.17
CA PHE A 657 -25.17 16.16 -10.19
C PHE A 657 -24.55 14.82 -9.76
N GLY A 658 -23.61 14.81 -8.83
CA GLY A 658 -22.86 13.64 -8.43
C GLY A 658 -22.10 13.84 -7.14
N LEU A 659 -20.83 13.39 -7.11
CA LEU A 659 -19.92 13.57 -5.99
C LEU A 659 -18.99 14.78 -6.23
N PRO A 660 -18.69 15.57 -5.20
CA PRO A 660 -17.65 16.56 -5.29
C PRO A 660 -16.28 15.87 -5.46
N TYR A 661 -15.40 16.46 -6.25
CA TYR A 661 -14.06 15.97 -6.53
C TYR A 661 -13.00 16.96 -6.10
N GLY A 662 -11.81 16.42 -5.88
CA GLY A 662 -10.64 17.21 -5.60
C GLY A 662 -10.55 17.72 -4.17
N ALA A 663 -9.60 18.61 -3.95
CA ALA A 663 -9.36 19.28 -2.68
C ALA A 663 -8.81 20.68 -2.90
N GLU A 664 -9.19 21.61 -2.05
CA GLU A 664 -8.59 22.93 -1.93
C GLU A 664 -7.99 23.03 -0.54
N ALA A 665 -6.69 22.69 -0.44
CA ALA A 665 -6.00 22.60 0.83
C ALA A 665 -4.54 23.05 0.73
N GLU A 666 -4.04 23.60 1.82
CA GLU A 666 -2.67 24.06 1.99
C GLU A 666 -2.08 23.55 3.30
N GLU A 667 -0.83 23.07 3.26
CA GLU A 667 -0.13 22.56 4.45
C GLU A 667 1.29 23.09 4.54
N HIS A 668 1.69 23.55 5.71
CA HIS A 668 3.06 23.92 6.07
C HIS A 668 3.55 23.11 7.25
N GLY A 669 4.76 22.58 7.14
CA GLY A 669 5.43 21.92 8.26
C GLY A 669 6.88 22.41 8.37
N ILE A 670 7.27 22.96 9.52
CA ILE A 670 8.65 23.36 9.81
C ILE A 670 9.11 22.56 11.03
N THR A 671 10.28 21.92 10.95
CA THR A 671 10.91 21.29 12.11
C THR A 671 12.36 21.70 12.26
N ALA A 672 12.78 21.95 13.49
CA ALA A 672 14.16 22.22 13.87
C ALA A 672 14.58 21.21 14.92
N THR A 673 15.65 20.47 14.67
CA THR A 673 16.20 19.47 15.60
C THR A 673 17.66 19.79 15.90
N LEU A 674 17.96 20.05 17.16
CA LEU A 674 19.31 20.23 17.69
C LEU A 674 19.76 18.94 18.39
N VAL A 675 20.83 18.35 17.92
CA VAL A 675 21.45 17.19 18.56
C VAL A 675 22.79 17.63 19.16
N ARG A 676 22.98 17.40 20.47
CA ARG A 676 24.20 17.77 21.17
C ARG A 676 24.78 16.60 21.96
N ARG A 677 26.04 16.29 21.72
CA ARG A 677 26.80 15.34 22.52
C ARG A 677 27.27 16.00 23.82
N LEU A 678 26.67 15.60 24.93
CA LEU A 678 27.02 16.11 26.26
C LEU A 678 28.30 15.46 26.77
N THR A 679 28.44 14.13 26.63
CA THR A 679 29.63 13.33 26.91
C THR A 679 29.87 12.34 25.78
N ALA A 680 30.92 11.52 25.88
CA ALA A 680 31.18 10.45 24.92
C ALA A 680 29.97 9.47 24.78
N ASN A 681 29.25 9.27 25.86
CA ASN A 681 28.17 8.30 26.00
C ASN A 681 26.76 8.91 25.96
N LEU A 682 26.64 10.25 26.06
CA LEU A 682 25.36 10.89 26.28
C LEU A 682 25.08 11.95 25.20
N ARG A 683 23.95 11.83 24.51
CA ARG A 683 23.43 12.78 23.52
C ARG A 683 22.10 13.35 23.99
N LEU A 684 21.92 14.64 23.78
CA LEU A 684 20.66 15.37 23.97
C LEU A 684 20.11 15.77 22.61
N THR A 685 18.87 15.48 22.37
CA THR A 685 18.09 15.94 21.23
C THR A 685 17.02 16.92 21.69
N LEU A 686 16.94 18.08 21.07
CA LEU A 686 15.85 19.05 21.25
C LEU A 686 15.17 19.26 19.91
N ARG A 687 13.84 19.15 19.86
CA ARG A 687 13.06 19.33 18.64
C ARG A 687 11.96 20.35 18.88
N TYR A 688 11.82 21.25 17.93
CA TYR A 688 10.66 22.13 17.80
C TYR A 688 10.03 21.92 16.42
N GLY A 689 8.71 21.88 16.36
CA GLY A 689 7.93 21.79 15.12
C GLY A 689 6.81 22.83 15.11
N PHE A 690 6.47 23.30 13.93
CA PHE A 690 5.29 24.11 13.66
C PHE A 690 4.59 23.53 12.44
N PHE A 691 3.28 23.32 12.54
CA PHE A 691 2.44 22.74 11.51
C PHE A 691 1.19 23.60 11.35
N HIS A 692 0.80 23.83 10.13
CA HIS A 692 -0.38 24.61 9.80
C HIS A 692 -1.07 23.96 8.60
N TYR A 693 -2.37 23.80 8.67
CA TYR A 693 -3.21 23.20 7.64
C TYR A 693 -4.48 24.01 7.48
N ASP A 694 -4.78 24.42 6.26
CA ASP A 694 -6.02 25.09 5.87
C ASP A 694 -6.74 24.22 4.84
N ASP A 695 -8.04 24.01 4.98
CA ASP A 695 -8.87 23.16 4.14
C ASP A 695 -10.21 23.82 3.83
N THR A 696 -10.26 24.57 2.73
CA THR A 696 -11.49 25.22 2.28
C THR A 696 -12.51 24.22 1.79
N THR A 697 -12.08 23.02 1.32
CA THR A 697 -12.98 21.95 0.92
C THR A 697 -13.90 21.50 2.06
N SER A 698 -13.41 21.53 3.29
CA SER A 698 -14.21 21.22 4.49
C SER A 698 -15.01 22.40 5.01
N GLY A 699 -15.00 23.55 4.35
CA GLY A 699 -15.52 24.80 4.91
C GLY A 699 -14.72 25.27 6.12
N ASN A 700 -13.43 25.01 6.15
CA ASN A 700 -12.47 25.31 7.21
C ASN A 700 -12.69 24.53 8.53
N ASN A 701 -13.50 23.45 8.51
CA ASN A 701 -13.71 22.63 9.69
C ASN A 701 -12.52 21.74 10.04
N ASN A 702 -11.62 21.50 9.09
CA ASN A 702 -10.42 20.69 9.25
C ASN A 702 -9.16 21.52 9.54
N ASP A 703 -9.27 22.85 9.62
CA ASP A 703 -8.12 23.72 9.84
C ASP A 703 -7.49 23.49 11.20
N TYR A 704 -6.17 23.52 11.22
CA TYR A 704 -5.45 23.47 12.49
C TYR A 704 -4.10 24.19 12.45
N GLN A 705 -3.62 24.56 13.64
CA GLN A 705 -2.27 25.03 13.89
C GLN A 705 -1.68 24.26 15.09
N ALA A 706 -0.48 23.73 14.95
CA ALA A 706 0.13 22.92 15.99
C ALA A 706 1.61 23.26 16.21
N HIS A 707 2.03 23.26 17.47
CA HIS A 707 3.42 23.39 17.88
C HIS A 707 3.87 22.13 18.58
N LEU A 708 4.98 21.54 18.13
CA LEU A 708 5.67 20.43 18.78
C LEU A 708 6.86 20.95 19.59
N VAL A 709 6.97 20.51 20.82
CA VAL A 709 8.19 20.64 21.61
C VAL A 709 8.55 19.27 22.17
N SER A 710 9.76 18.78 21.86
CA SER A 710 10.20 17.49 22.40
C SER A 710 11.69 17.48 22.74
N THR A 711 12.05 16.59 23.66
CA THR A 711 13.43 16.32 24.05
C THR A 711 13.69 14.83 24.11
N GLY A 712 14.89 14.43 23.72
CA GLY A 712 15.38 13.06 23.79
C GLY A 712 16.72 13.00 24.48
N LEU A 713 16.98 11.94 25.22
CA LEU A 713 18.26 11.67 25.86
C LEU A 713 18.69 10.25 25.52
N GLN A 714 19.77 10.13 24.74
CA GLN A 714 20.35 8.85 24.34
C GLN A 714 21.61 8.55 25.17
N TYR A 715 21.60 7.41 25.85
CA TYR A 715 22.78 6.86 26.51
C TYR A 715 23.32 5.68 25.72
N ARG A 716 24.63 5.69 25.43
CA ARG A 716 25.34 4.70 24.60
C ARG A 716 26.42 4.01 25.43
N PHE A 717 26.53 2.68 25.37
CA PHE A 717 27.40 1.86 26.20
C PHE A 717 27.98 0.61 25.50
#